data_54f4ccae2db172a3d47d2c5584e7505b
#
_entry.id   54f4ccae2db172a3d47d2c5584e7505b
#
_cell.length_a   1.000
_cell.length_b   1.000
_cell.length_c   1.000
_cell.angle_alpha   90.00
_cell.angle_beta   90.00
_cell.angle_gamma   90.00
#
_symmetry.space_group_name_H-M   'P 1'
#
loop_
_entity.id
_entity.type
_entity.pdbx_description
1 polymer ?
#
loop_
_entity_poly.entity_id
_entity_poly.type
_entity_poly.pdbx_seq_one_letter_code
_entity_poly.pdbx_strand_id
1 'polypeptide(L)'
;MIIGYTYVEECIMLAILYLIIAIFFGTQLVRFLIPDIRRLYVGVAVDQQTLPKVPTALFLLPAGTLVGLLLTTFVTYFLSYVIHPFVPADTPTLLPSDIIAMCIFTYLGCLLWQRCFVRDYRKVKAQGPSKLGPFKKDVNTVIFYVTSVILVLSAVCFVYCYTCYMRGNNIRLGFSIFSDFAPHVAITSGFGVGSNFPTQYPHFSGDNIQYHFMFYFLTGNMEALGLPLVWAINLPSILCMLSTLTLLGTLAVLLSGRRAAYLLAPVLFLFRSAWNVFHQASELKALPGSTWSYVFKTITKQAVWYGYTIRDEWGIWAINVYANQRHFALGIGLVLILIFLFLPHFRRMFLHLSRIDGFKDCAKRFFISKEAWLPRENDPLHPIGSLILAGMIVLAMPFFHGSCLISALLVLFGMAIFSEFRLGYLGVAIVSVLSSVLQARFFAGGASNVASFKYYFGFVIPEIEGKNTAGLGSAIGYTGTVISYLNKMGFLTVIIPCVLFFGLLAYEIWFKKNLYRPILLIPFSFPLIFAFYCQVSLEVLANHKFIQVSFILFDIFIAGFLANLLALPIGIKERVEASGEKTQSGSIVLPKKAFIPTQIGSAIVCLFLLFGLTATGISEWCIYYNLNTHKSGYVELHTDSLVADWVVKNTNEDDIFLTPMWSTDDFFLSGRRVYYGWPYFAWSAGHDTETRQINYQWLLTGANGNVDEFRRYCNEMGIKYVIHSSDYYGTGETKDFYNPEFFAANLTEVARFDNGIVIYKV
;
A
#
# COMPACT_ATOMS: atom_id res chain seq x y z
N MET A 1 25.82 24.91 -19.73
CA MET A 1 24.40 24.64 -19.97
C MET A 1 24.16 23.47 -20.95
N ILE A 2 24.95 23.27 -21.99
CA ILE A 2 24.77 22.17 -22.98
C ILE A 2 25.29 20.82 -22.44
N ILE A 3 26.32 20.81 -21.57
CA ILE A 3 26.85 19.57 -20.96
C ILE A 3 25.89 18.99 -19.91
N GLY A 4 25.07 19.81 -19.26
CA GLY A 4 24.08 19.35 -18.28
C GLY A 4 22.87 18.64 -18.89
N TYR A 5 22.42 19.03 -20.08
CA TYR A 5 21.22 18.43 -20.70
C TYR A 5 21.47 17.00 -21.21
N THR A 6 22.61 16.75 -21.83
CA THR A 6 22.99 15.40 -22.30
C THR A 6 23.20 14.42 -21.14
N TYR A 7 23.79 14.88 -20.02
CA TYR A 7 24.01 14.03 -18.85
C TYR A 7 22.71 13.66 -18.15
N VAL A 8 21.76 14.58 -18.06
CA VAL A 8 20.44 14.35 -17.46
C VAL A 8 19.60 13.37 -18.31
N GLU A 9 19.63 13.48 -19.65
CA GLU A 9 18.91 12.56 -20.53
C GLU A 9 19.49 11.14 -20.47
N GLU A 10 20.81 10.98 -20.41
CA GLU A 10 21.46 9.67 -20.27
C GLU A 10 21.14 9.01 -18.92
N CYS A 11 21.07 9.78 -17.83
CA CYS A 11 20.74 9.26 -16.50
C CYS A 11 19.27 8.81 -16.40
N ILE A 12 18.29 9.53 -16.96
CA ILE A 12 16.87 9.12 -16.96
C ILE A 12 16.69 7.72 -17.58
N MET A 13 17.47 7.41 -18.62
CA MET A 13 17.44 6.09 -19.25
C MET A 13 17.85 4.96 -18.30
N LEU A 14 18.79 5.20 -17.36
CA LEU A 14 19.22 4.18 -16.40
C LEU A 14 18.11 3.84 -15.41
N ALA A 15 17.37 4.81 -14.91
CA ALA A 15 16.24 4.57 -14.01
C ALA A 15 15.12 3.76 -14.70
N ILE A 16 14.80 4.09 -15.94
CA ILE A 16 13.82 3.34 -16.74
C ILE A 16 14.32 1.92 -17.00
N LEU A 17 15.59 1.76 -17.31
CA LEU A 17 16.21 0.45 -17.54
C LEU A 17 16.16 -0.41 -16.26
N TYR A 18 16.46 0.17 -15.09
CA TYR A 18 16.33 -0.52 -13.79
C TYR A 18 14.92 -1.07 -13.60
N LEU A 19 13.88 -0.25 -13.81
CA LEU A 19 12.49 -0.68 -13.69
C LEU A 19 12.13 -1.79 -14.69
N ILE A 20 12.58 -1.68 -15.93
CA ILE A 20 12.35 -2.70 -16.95
C ILE A 20 13.01 -4.03 -16.55
N ILE A 21 14.24 -4.00 -16.06
CA ILE A 21 14.97 -5.20 -15.58
C ILE A 21 14.23 -5.81 -14.39
N ALA A 22 13.78 -5.00 -13.42
CA ALA A 22 13.02 -5.46 -12.28
C ALA A 22 11.72 -6.17 -12.70
N ILE A 23 10.94 -5.57 -13.58
CA ILE A 23 9.69 -6.14 -14.12
C ILE A 23 9.98 -7.42 -14.91
N PHE A 24 11.00 -7.42 -15.77
CA PHE A 24 11.41 -8.59 -16.54
C PHE A 24 11.80 -9.75 -15.63
N PHE A 25 12.73 -9.53 -14.70
CA PHE A 25 13.17 -10.54 -13.75
C PHE A 25 11.99 -11.10 -12.93
N GLY A 26 11.18 -10.24 -12.32
CA GLY A 26 10.05 -10.66 -11.50
C GLY A 26 9.02 -11.45 -12.31
N THR A 27 8.75 -11.06 -13.55
CA THR A 27 7.85 -11.78 -14.46
C THR A 27 8.38 -13.16 -14.78
N GLN A 28 9.68 -13.30 -15.07
CA GLN A 28 10.28 -14.62 -15.34
C GLN A 28 10.34 -15.47 -14.08
N LEU A 29 10.61 -14.89 -12.91
CA LEU A 29 10.60 -15.59 -11.63
C LEU A 29 9.22 -16.16 -11.32
N VAL A 30 8.16 -15.34 -11.39
CA VAL A 30 6.79 -15.81 -11.19
C VAL A 30 6.42 -16.91 -12.19
N ARG A 31 6.76 -16.75 -13.48
CA ARG A 31 6.51 -17.78 -14.52
C ARG A 31 7.30 -19.07 -14.27
N PHE A 32 8.49 -18.98 -13.70
CA PHE A 32 9.31 -20.14 -13.38
C PHE A 32 8.72 -20.94 -12.21
N LEU A 33 8.37 -20.25 -11.12
CA LEU A 33 7.85 -20.86 -9.89
C LEU A 33 6.39 -21.30 -10.03
N ILE A 34 5.59 -20.57 -10.83
CA ILE A 34 4.17 -20.87 -11.11
C ILE A 34 4.02 -21.14 -12.62
N PRO A 35 4.42 -22.32 -13.09
CA PRO A 35 4.50 -22.61 -14.53
C PRO A 35 3.15 -22.74 -15.23
N ASP A 36 2.04 -22.82 -14.50
CA ASP A 36 0.69 -22.94 -15.05
C ASP A 36 -0.30 -22.02 -14.30
N ILE A 37 -0.33 -20.76 -14.69
CA ILE A 37 -1.24 -19.76 -14.11
C ILE A 37 -2.71 -20.12 -14.37
N ARG A 38 -3.01 -20.83 -15.47
CA ARG A 38 -4.38 -21.27 -15.71
C ARG A 38 -4.86 -22.25 -14.65
N ARG A 39 -3.99 -23.13 -14.18
CA ARG A 39 -4.33 -24.05 -13.06
C ARG A 39 -4.50 -23.31 -11.74
N LEU A 40 -3.70 -22.27 -11.51
CA LEU A 40 -3.92 -21.36 -10.38
C LEU A 40 -5.33 -20.73 -10.46
N TYR A 41 -5.72 -20.21 -11.64
CA TYR A 41 -7.05 -19.68 -11.87
C TYR A 41 -8.16 -20.73 -11.66
N VAL A 42 -7.99 -21.95 -12.17
CA VAL A 42 -8.92 -23.07 -11.93
C VAL A 42 -9.07 -23.35 -10.44
N GLY A 43 -7.97 -23.28 -9.69
CA GLY A 43 -7.96 -23.47 -8.24
C GLY A 43 -8.72 -22.38 -7.48
N VAL A 44 -8.79 -21.16 -8.01
CA VAL A 44 -9.47 -20.01 -7.40
C VAL A 44 -10.90 -19.85 -7.88
N ALA A 45 -11.16 -20.08 -9.17
CA ALA A 45 -12.41 -19.70 -9.81
C ALA A 45 -13.63 -20.48 -9.31
N VAL A 46 -14.72 -19.75 -9.16
CA VAL A 46 -16.04 -20.32 -8.83
C VAL A 46 -16.60 -21.14 -9.97
N ASP A 47 -16.46 -20.64 -11.18
CA ASP A 47 -17.01 -21.22 -12.41
C ASP A 47 -15.89 -21.49 -13.43
N GLN A 48 -15.84 -22.73 -13.93
CA GLN A 48 -14.89 -23.14 -14.96
C GLN A 48 -15.19 -22.49 -16.33
N GLN A 49 -16.43 -22.09 -16.60
CA GLN A 49 -16.82 -21.45 -17.86
C GLN A 49 -16.23 -20.03 -18.03
N THR A 50 -15.91 -19.38 -16.93
CA THR A 50 -15.31 -18.02 -16.94
C THR A 50 -13.82 -18.04 -17.21
N LEU A 51 -13.13 -19.14 -16.91
CA LEU A 51 -11.69 -19.30 -16.97
C LEU A 51 -11.06 -19.01 -18.34
N PRO A 52 -11.63 -19.45 -19.48
CA PRO A 52 -11.04 -19.21 -20.79
C PRO A 52 -11.04 -17.72 -21.17
N LYS A 53 -11.84 -16.92 -20.48
CA LYS A 53 -12.09 -15.50 -20.78
C LYS A 53 -11.21 -14.55 -19.93
N VAL A 54 -10.44 -15.07 -18.96
CA VAL A 54 -9.55 -14.26 -18.11
C VAL A 54 -8.10 -14.43 -18.58
N PRO A 55 -7.47 -13.40 -19.16
CA PRO A 55 -6.07 -13.49 -19.60
C PRO A 55 -5.11 -13.76 -18.44
N THR A 56 -4.19 -14.71 -18.62
CA THR A 56 -3.16 -15.03 -17.61
C THR A 56 -2.20 -13.86 -17.37
N ALA A 57 -2.06 -12.96 -18.34
CA ALA A 57 -1.27 -11.74 -18.21
C ALA A 57 -1.77 -10.82 -17.07
N LEU A 58 -3.07 -10.87 -16.73
CA LEU A 58 -3.66 -10.07 -15.64
C LEU A 58 -3.21 -10.52 -14.23
N PHE A 59 -2.57 -11.66 -14.11
CA PHE A 59 -1.85 -12.07 -12.91
C PHE A 59 -0.34 -11.97 -13.11
N LEU A 60 0.17 -12.51 -14.23
CA LEU A 60 1.61 -12.65 -14.44
C LEU A 60 2.34 -11.32 -14.46
N LEU A 61 1.85 -10.32 -15.20
CA LEU A 61 2.51 -9.02 -15.31
C LEU A 61 2.45 -8.24 -13.99
N PRO A 62 1.28 -8.06 -13.35
CA PRO A 62 1.22 -7.37 -12.07
C PRO A 62 2.01 -8.05 -10.95
N ALA A 63 1.89 -9.38 -10.82
CA ALA A 63 2.66 -10.12 -9.82
C ALA A 63 4.17 -10.04 -10.11
N GLY A 64 4.57 -10.14 -11.39
CA GLY A 64 5.95 -9.97 -11.81
C GLY A 64 6.48 -8.56 -11.52
N THR A 65 5.68 -7.53 -11.74
CA THR A 65 6.06 -6.14 -11.42
C THR A 65 6.29 -5.97 -9.92
N LEU A 66 5.33 -6.37 -9.09
CA LEU A 66 5.44 -6.19 -7.63
C LEU A 66 6.57 -7.02 -7.03
N VAL A 67 6.69 -8.29 -7.41
CA VAL A 67 7.77 -9.18 -6.93
C VAL A 67 9.14 -8.72 -7.45
N GLY A 68 9.20 -8.27 -8.70
CA GLY A 68 10.43 -7.72 -9.28
C GLY A 68 10.90 -6.49 -8.53
N LEU A 69 10.04 -5.47 -8.37
CA LEU A 69 10.38 -4.26 -7.61
C LEU A 69 10.76 -4.58 -6.16
N LEU A 70 10.02 -5.48 -5.50
CA LEU A 70 10.33 -5.91 -4.13
C LEU A 70 11.74 -6.47 -4.01
N LEU A 71 12.06 -7.49 -4.82
CA LEU A 71 13.30 -8.26 -4.68
C LEU A 71 14.53 -7.50 -5.23
N THR A 72 14.38 -6.77 -6.34
CA THR A 72 15.49 -5.97 -6.86
C THR A 72 15.86 -4.87 -5.90
N THR A 73 14.87 -4.13 -5.38
CA THR A 73 15.09 -3.08 -4.38
C THR A 73 15.74 -3.64 -3.11
N PHE A 74 15.23 -4.75 -2.60
CA PHE A 74 15.76 -5.41 -1.41
C PHE A 74 17.24 -5.78 -1.56
N VAL A 75 17.60 -6.40 -2.67
CA VAL A 75 18.99 -6.79 -2.94
C VAL A 75 19.87 -5.58 -3.20
N THR A 76 19.39 -4.60 -3.98
CA THR A 76 20.16 -3.36 -4.25
C THR A 76 20.49 -2.62 -2.97
N TYR A 77 19.54 -2.53 -2.02
CA TYR A 77 19.79 -1.89 -0.73
C TYR A 77 20.93 -2.55 0.04
N PHE A 78 20.89 -3.88 0.17
CA PHE A 78 21.96 -4.59 0.89
C PHE A 78 23.30 -4.54 0.17
N LEU A 79 23.30 -4.54 -1.17
CA LEU A 79 24.49 -4.27 -1.95
C LEU A 79 25.06 -2.88 -1.65
N SER A 80 24.22 -1.86 -1.66
CA SER A 80 24.63 -0.49 -1.35
C SER A 80 25.17 -0.36 0.07
N TYR A 81 24.50 -0.98 1.03
CA TYR A 81 24.95 -1.00 2.42
C TYR A 81 26.35 -1.64 2.59
N VAL A 82 26.62 -2.73 1.89
CA VAL A 82 27.93 -3.42 1.94
C VAL A 82 28.99 -2.66 1.15
N ILE A 83 28.63 -2.04 0.04
CA ILE A 83 29.60 -1.36 -0.86
C ILE A 83 29.95 0.04 -0.33
N HIS A 84 29.06 0.72 0.36
CA HIS A 84 29.22 2.09 0.85
C HIS A 84 30.58 2.38 1.49
N PRO A 85 31.11 1.58 2.41
CA PRO A 85 32.43 1.86 3.01
C PRO A 85 33.63 1.80 2.05
N PHE A 86 33.45 1.26 0.85
CA PHE A 86 34.48 1.07 -0.17
C PHE A 86 34.37 2.06 -1.32
N VAL A 87 33.32 2.86 -1.37
CA VAL A 87 33.08 3.88 -2.41
C VAL A 87 33.82 5.16 -2.01
N PRO A 88 34.57 5.81 -2.90
CA PRO A 88 35.15 7.12 -2.65
C PRO A 88 34.06 8.16 -2.32
N ALA A 89 34.39 9.08 -1.41
CA ALA A 89 33.42 10.06 -0.90
C ALA A 89 32.80 10.99 -1.96
N ASP A 90 33.48 11.12 -3.11
CA ASP A 90 33.02 11.92 -4.27
C ASP A 90 32.18 11.12 -5.28
N THR A 91 31.95 9.82 -5.02
CA THR A 91 31.20 8.95 -5.90
C THR A 91 29.89 8.55 -5.24
N PRO A 92 28.71 8.79 -5.87
CA PRO A 92 27.44 8.35 -5.31
C PRO A 92 27.39 6.84 -5.07
N THR A 93 27.14 6.42 -3.84
CA THR A 93 27.13 4.99 -3.42
C THR A 93 26.15 4.14 -4.24
N LEU A 94 25.03 4.70 -4.66
CA LEU A 94 23.99 3.94 -5.35
C LEU A 94 24.39 3.53 -6.76
N LEU A 95 25.11 4.36 -7.50
CA LEU A 95 25.44 4.08 -8.91
C LEU A 95 26.19 2.74 -9.11
N PRO A 96 27.30 2.41 -8.42
CA PRO A 96 27.95 1.11 -8.56
C PRO A 96 27.06 -0.04 -8.10
N SER A 97 26.29 0.15 -7.04
CA SER A 97 25.36 -0.86 -6.51
C SER A 97 24.25 -1.18 -7.51
N ASP A 98 23.72 -0.16 -8.19
CA ASP A 98 22.69 -0.31 -9.22
C ASP A 98 23.20 -1.03 -10.44
N ILE A 99 24.39 -0.69 -10.91
CA ILE A 99 25.01 -1.37 -12.05
C ILE A 99 25.17 -2.86 -11.75
N ILE A 100 25.70 -3.19 -10.56
CA ILE A 100 25.86 -4.58 -10.13
C ILE A 100 24.50 -5.27 -10.05
N ALA A 101 23.51 -4.65 -9.40
CA ALA A 101 22.16 -5.20 -9.28
C ALA A 101 21.51 -5.41 -10.66
N MET A 102 21.59 -4.43 -11.56
CA MET A 102 21.08 -4.56 -12.93
C MET A 102 21.74 -5.71 -13.69
N CYS A 103 23.06 -5.90 -13.57
CA CYS A 103 23.76 -7.03 -14.16
C CYS A 103 23.28 -8.36 -13.59
N ILE A 104 23.19 -8.48 -12.26
CA ILE A 104 22.71 -9.70 -11.58
C ILE A 104 21.29 -10.03 -12.04
N PHE A 105 20.36 -9.08 -11.99
CA PHE A 105 18.96 -9.34 -12.28
C PHE A 105 18.69 -9.52 -13.79
N THR A 106 19.46 -8.90 -14.65
CA THR A 106 19.45 -9.20 -16.09
C THR A 106 19.89 -10.64 -16.34
N TYR A 107 21.01 -11.05 -15.76
CA TYR A 107 21.52 -12.42 -15.90
C TYR A 107 20.51 -13.44 -15.37
N LEU A 108 20.00 -13.25 -14.15
CA LEU A 108 19.01 -14.15 -13.55
C LEU A 108 17.70 -14.15 -14.37
N GLY A 109 17.24 -13.01 -14.83
CA GLY A 109 16.06 -12.89 -15.69
C GLY A 109 16.21 -13.65 -17.01
N CYS A 110 17.36 -13.53 -17.67
CA CYS A 110 17.68 -14.26 -18.90
C CYS A 110 17.78 -15.78 -18.65
N LEU A 111 18.42 -16.18 -17.55
CA LEU A 111 18.51 -17.59 -17.16
C LEU A 111 17.11 -18.19 -16.92
N LEU A 112 16.27 -17.51 -16.16
CA LEU A 112 14.90 -17.94 -15.90
C LEU A 112 14.06 -17.96 -17.18
N TRP A 113 14.20 -16.96 -18.04
CA TRP A 113 13.56 -16.92 -19.36
C TRP A 113 13.93 -18.13 -20.21
N GLN A 114 15.24 -18.45 -20.30
CA GLN A 114 15.73 -19.62 -21.03
C GLN A 114 15.13 -20.93 -20.46
N ARG A 115 15.13 -21.07 -19.14
CA ARG A 115 14.54 -22.27 -18.47
C ARG A 115 13.04 -22.40 -18.76
N CYS A 116 12.31 -21.31 -18.70
CA CYS A 116 10.89 -21.28 -19.04
C CYS A 116 10.67 -21.62 -20.53
N PHE A 117 11.46 -21.05 -21.43
CA PHE A 117 11.37 -21.30 -22.87
C PHE A 117 11.61 -22.78 -23.20
N VAL A 118 12.68 -23.37 -22.68
CA VAL A 118 13.00 -24.80 -22.90
C VAL A 118 11.90 -25.71 -22.36
N ARG A 119 11.38 -25.40 -21.17
CA ARG A 119 10.26 -26.13 -20.57
C ARG A 119 9.02 -26.08 -21.46
N ASP A 120 8.64 -24.90 -21.92
CA ASP A 120 7.44 -24.70 -22.73
C ASP A 120 7.60 -25.31 -24.12
N TYR A 121 8.79 -25.21 -24.74
CA TYR A 121 9.12 -25.87 -25.98
C TYR A 121 9.01 -27.40 -25.88
N ARG A 122 9.55 -28.01 -24.80
CA ARG A 122 9.42 -29.44 -24.54
C ARG A 122 7.97 -29.89 -24.39
N LYS A 123 7.12 -29.09 -23.71
CA LYS A 123 5.69 -29.35 -23.59
C LYS A 123 5.00 -29.37 -24.95
N VAL A 124 5.24 -28.36 -25.78
CA VAL A 124 4.65 -28.27 -27.13
C VAL A 124 5.10 -29.43 -28.00
N LYS A 125 6.39 -29.81 -27.95
CA LYS A 125 6.94 -30.94 -28.70
C LYS A 125 6.32 -32.27 -28.24
N ALA A 126 6.12 -32.46 -26.94
CA ALA A 126 5.54 -33.70 -26.39
C ALA A 126 4.04 -33.85 -26.70
N GLN A 127 3.30 -32.75 -26.81
CA GLN A 127 1.85 -32.75 -27.07
C GLN A 127 1.51 -32.85 -28.56
N GLY A 128 2.51 -32.79 -29.47
CA GLY A 128 2.33 -32.71 -30.91
C GLY A 128 1.68 -31.38 -31.35
N PRO A 129 1.50 -31.12 -32.65
CA PRO A 129 0.78 -29.96 -33.13
C PRO A 129 -0.65 -30.05 -32.57
N SER A 130 -0.94 -29.15 -31.62
CA SER A 130 -2.25 -29.17 -30.96
C SER A 130 -3.35 -29.05 -32.00
N LYS A 131 -4.30 -29.97 -32.01
CA LYS A 131 -5.56 -29.88 -32.76
C LYS A 131 -6.48 -28.76 -32.28
N LEU A 132 -6.00 -27.94 -31.36
CA LEU A 132 -6.60 -26.68 -30.97
C LEU A 132 -6.37 -25.69 -32.10
N GLY A 133 -7.38 -25.53 -32.95
CA GLY A 133 -7.43 -24.49 -33.96
C GLY A 133 -7.04 -23.11 -33.40
N PRO A 134 -6.69 -22.15 -34.25
CA PRO A 134 -6.22 -20.84 -33.81
C PRO A 134 -7.20 -20.31 -32.78
N PHE A 135 -6.68 -19.97 -31.61
CA PHE A 135 -7.43 -19.35 -30.51
C PHE A 135 -8.16 -18.15 -31.12
N LYS A 136 -9.46 -18.30 -31.42
CA LYS A 136 -10.29 -17.16 -31.75
C LYS A 136 -10.30 -16.29 -30.51
N LYS A 137 -9.33 -15.36 -30.42
CA LYS A 137 -9.31 -14.33 -29.38
C LYS A 137 -10.68 -13.67 -29.44
N ASP A 138 -11.46 -13.84 -28.40
CA ASP A 138 -12.69 -13.05 -28.25
C ASP A 138 -12.26 -11.59 -28.15
N VAL A 139 -12.32 -10.89 -29.28
CA VAL A 139 -11.87 -9.50 -29.40
C VAL A 139 -12.56 -8.61 -28.37
N ASN A 140 -13.85 -8.87 -28.13
CA ASN A 140 -14.63 -8.13 -27.12
C ASN A 140 -14.05 -8.32 -25.70
N THR A 141 -13.55 -9.51 -25.38
CA THR A 141 -12.90 -9.78 -24.09
C THR A 141 -11.58 -9.00 -23.98
N VAL A 142 -10.77 -8.97 -25.04
CA VAL A 142 -9.50 -8.22 -25.04
C VAL A 142 -9.79 -6.71 -24.92
N ILE A 143 -10.72 -6.18 -25.70
CA ILE A 143 -11.11 -4.77 -25.64
C ILE A 143 -11.56 -4.42 -24.24
N PHE A 144 -12.44 -5.23 -23.62
CA PHE A 144 -12.92 -4.98 -22.26
C PHE A 144 -11.77 -4.82 -21.25
N TYR A 145 -10.83 -5.77 -21.20
CA TYR A 145 -9.74 -5.71 -20.22
C TYR A 145 -8.76 -4.58 -20.52
N VAL A 146 -8.41 -4.35 -21.79
CA VAL A 146 -7.53 -3.23 -22.18
C VAL A 146 -8.16 -1.90 -21.79
N THR A 147 -9.44 -1.68 -22.13
CA THR A 147 -10.14 -0.45 -21.76
C THR A 147 -10.23 -0.28 -20.25
N SER A 148 -10.51 -1.37 -19.50
CA SER A 148 -10.55 -1.32 -18.04
C SER A 148 -9.19 -0.96 -17.43
N VAL A 149 -8.09 -1.53 -17.94
CA VAL A 149 -6.72 -1.19 -17.49
C VAL A 149 -6.40 0.27 -17.78
N ILE A 150 -6.77 0.79 -18.96
CA ILE A 150 -6.56 2.20 -19.31
C ILE A 150 -7.34 3.13 -18.37
N LEU A 151 -8.60 2.80 -18.07
CA LEU A 151 -9.42 3.59 -17.13
C LEU A 151 -8.81 3.59 -15.72
N VAL A 152 -8.37 2.43 -15.23
CA VAL A 152 -7.70 2.31 -13.93
C VAL A 152 -6.40 3.09 -13.93
N LEU A 153 -5.57 2.98 -14.97
CA LEU A 153 -4.34 3.75 -15.11
C LEU A 153 -4.60 5.25 -15.09
N SER A 154 -5.61 5.72 -15.82
CA SER A 154 -6.00 7.14 -15.83
C SER A 154 -6.38 7.64 -14.44
N ALA A 155 -7.15 6.86 -13.68
CA ALA A 155 -7.52 7.20 -12.31
C ALA A 155 -6.29 7.23 -11.38
N VAL A 156 -5.39 6.25 -11.48
CA VAL A 156 -4.14 6.18 -10.70
C VAL A 156 -3.23 7.36 -11.02
N CYS A 157 -3.06 7.67 -12.31
CA CYS A 157 -2.27 8.83 -12.73
C CYS A 157 -2.89 10.13 -12.20
N PHE A 158 -4.22 10.27 -12.22
CA PHE A 158 -4.88 11.43 -11.64
C PHE A 158 -4.52 11.56 -10.15
N VAL A 159 -4.68 10.50 -9.35
CA VAL A 159 -4.36 10.56 -7.91
C VAL A 159 -2.91 10.97 -7.67
N TYR A 160 -1.98 10.34 -8.34
CA TYR A 160 -0.56 10.50 -8.03
C TYR A 160 0.07 11.73 -8.66
N CYS A 161 -0.18 11.97 -9.95
CA CYS A 161 0.38 13.11 -10.66
C CYS A 161 -0.34 14.42 -10.34
N TYR A 162 -1.52 14.38 -9.71
CA TYR A 162 -2.24 15.58 -9.31
C TYR A 162 -1.97 15.98 -7.86
N THR A 163 -1.50 15.07 -7.03
CA THR A 163 -1.13 15.33 -5.63
C THR A 163 0.36 15.60 -5.42
N CYS A 164 1.21 15.23 -6.40
CA CYS A 164 2.64 15.51 -6.41
C CYS A 164 3.08 15.80 -7.85
N TYR A 165 3.40 17.06 -8.16
CA TYR A 165 3.71 17.50 -9.53
C TYR A 165 4.64 18.71 -9.57
N MET A 166 5.30 18.91 -10.72
CA MET A 166 6.13 20.10 -10.98
C MET A 166 5.29 21.25 -11.49
N ARG A 167 5.57 22.46 -10.99
CA ARG A 167 5.09 23.72 -11.54
C ARG A 167 6.20 24.75 -11.61
N GLY A 168 6.73 24.97 -12.81
CA GLY A 168 8.00 25.68 -12.95
C GLY A 168 9.11 24.89 -12.27
N ASN A 169 9.88 25.55 -11.41
CA ASN A 169 10.95 24.94 -10.63
C ASN A 169 10.47 24.41 -9.26
N ASN A 170 9.17 24.49 -8.96
CA ASN A 170 8.66 24.07 -7.66
C ASN A 170 7.98 22.71 -7.74
N ILE A 171 8.22 21.87 -6.75
CA ILE A 171 7.44 20.66 -6.50
C ILE A 171 6.24 21.07 -5.67
N ARG A 172 5.04 20.77 -6.16
CA ARG A 172 3.79 21.00 -5.43
C ARG A 172 3.27 19.71 -4.84
N LEU A 173 3.07 19.75 -3.54
CA LEU A 173 2.48 18.68 -2.76
C LEU A 173 1.12 19.13 -2.23
N GLY A 174 0.06 18.38 -2.47
CA GLY A 174 -1.25 18.68 -1.91
C GLY A 174 -1.18 18.77 -0.38
N PHE A 175 -1.77 19.80 0.20
CA PHE A 175 -1.66 20.06 1.65
C PHE A 175 -2.13 18.90 2.51
N SER A 176 -3.21 18.21 2.10
CA SER A 176 -3.75 17.05 2.81
C SER A 176 -2.82 15.84 2.87
N ILE A 177 -1.87 15.73 1.92
CA ILE A 177 -0.88 14.63 1.89
C ILE A 177 0.47 15.03 2.50
N PHE A 178 0.69 16.30 2.72
CA PHE A 178 2.00 16.83 3.12
C PHE A 178 2.49 16.25 4.45
N SER A 179 1.59 16.01 5.41
CA SER A 179 1.98 15.49 6.72
C SER A 179 2.77 14.18 6.67
N ASP A 180 2.42 13.27 5.75
CA ASP A 180 3.17 12.01 5.57
C ASP A 180 4.25 12.15 4.48
N PHE A 181 4.07 13.10 3.56
CA PHE A 181 4.95 13.24 2.40
C PHE A 181 6.27 13.90 2.74
N ALA A 182 6.31 14.81 3.72
CA ALA A 182 7.54 15.46 4.14
C ALA A 182 8.63 14.46 4.58
N PRO A 183 8.37 13.51 5.52
CA PRO A 183 9.37 12.49 5.85
C PRO A 183 9.69 11.57 4.67
N HIS A 184 8.72 11.31 3.79
CA HIS A 184 8.96 10.44 2.62
C HIS A 184 9.90 11.09 1.62
N VAL A 185 9.78 12.41 1.37
CA VAL A 185 10.71 13.17 0.55
C VAL A 185 12.10 13.17 1.18
N ALA A 186 12.19 13.46 2.48
CA ALA A 186 13.46 13.47 3.20
C ALA A 186 14.20 12.11 3.14
N ILE A 187 13.47 11.00 3.31
CA ILE A 187 14.05 9.66 3.19
C ILE A 187 14.48 9.38 1.74
N THR A 188 13.67 9.78 0.75
CA THR A 188 13.96 9.60 -0.68
C THR A 188 15.25 10.32 -1.05
N SER A 189 15.33 11.64 -0.85
CA SER A 189 16.53 12.42 -1.18
C SER A 189 17.71 12.10 -0.27
N GLY A 190 17.44 11.64 0.98
CA GLY A 190 18.46 11.08 1.86
C GLY A 190 19.23 9.91 1.22
N PHE A 191 18.57 9.07 0.46
CA PHE A 191 19.22 8.02 -0.34
C PHE A 191 19.72 8.54 -1.69
N GLY A 192 18.88 9.28 -2.42
CA GLY A 192 19.17 9.70 -3.79
C GLY A 192 20.33 10.70 -3.89
N VAL A 193 20.43 11.61 -2.95
CA VAL A 193 21.41 12.70 -2.93
C VAL A 193 22.40 12.57 -1.76
N GLY A 194 21.96 12.02 -0.62
CA GLY A 194 22.71 12.03 0.64
C GLY A 194 23.37 10.70 1.03
N SER A 195 23.32 9.65 0.21
CA SER A 195 23.94 8.32 0.46
C SER A 195 23.77 7.83 1.91
N ASN A 196 22.52 7.88 2.45
CA ASN A 196 22.19 7.64 3.86
C ASN A 196 22.47 6.18 4.30
N PHE A 197 23.74 5.86 4.46
CA PHE A 197 24.27 4.58 4.96
C PHE A 197 25.33 4.82 6.03
N PRO A 198 25.24 4.19 7.23
CA PRO A 198 24.11 3.39 7.76
C PRO A 198 22.83 4.24 7.84
N THR A 199 21.71 3.59 7.55
CA THR A 199 20.44 4.30 7.36
C THR A 199 19.90 4.88 8.65
N GLN A 200 19.76 6.20 8.69
CA GLN A 200 19.19 6.96 9.80
C GLN A 200 17.90 7.66 9.38
N TYR A 201 17.12 8.08 10.37
CA TYR A 201 15.92 8.86 10.12
C TYR A 201 16.31 10.34 9.86
N PRO A 202 16.04 10.91 8.70
CA PRO A 202 16.57 12.25 8.36
C PRO A 202 16.17 13.37 9.31
N HIS A 203 15.00 13.25 9.95
CA HIS A 203 14.48 14.20 10.92
C HIS A 203 14.97 13.97 12.36
N PHE A 204 15.71 12.89 12.61
CA PHE A 204 16.14 12.47 13.94
C PHE A 204 17.47 11.71 13.85
N SER A 205 18.54 12.44 13.50
CA SER A 205 19.86 11.86 13.28
C SER A 205 20.48 11.31 14.55
N GLY A 206 21.38 10.32 14.39
CA GLY A 206 22.07 9.66 15.48
C GLY A 206 21.41 8.35 15.89
N ASP A 207 20.15 8.13 15.54
CA ASP A 207 19.43 6.87 15.77
C ASP A 207 19.22 6.11 14.46
N ASN A 208 19.20 4.77 14.56
CA ASN A 208 18.80 3.93 13.44
C ASN A 208 17.33 4.20 13.05
N ILE A 209 17.03 4.05 11.75
CA ILE A 209 15.67 4.27 11.27
C ILE A 209 14.70 3.21 11.81
N GLN A 210 13.66 3.66 12.51
CA GLN A 210 12.61 2.81 13.08
C GLN A 210 11.37 2.71 12.17
N TYR A 211 11.52 2.97 10.90
CA TYR A 211 10.45 3.02 9.91
C TYR A 211 10.69 2.02 8.77
N HIS A 212 9.64 1.59 8.09
CA HIS A 212 9.72 0.75 6.90
C HIS A 212 10.06 1.59 5.66
N PHE A 213 11.30 1.73 5.34
CA PHE A 213 11.86 2.72 4.43
C PHE A 213 12.17 2.21 3.01
N MET A 214 12.11 0.89 2.74
CA MET A 214 12.60 0.31 1.48
C MET A 214 11.89 0.83 0.21
N PHE A 215 10.62 1.22 0.32
CA PHE A 215 9.94 1.84 -0.82
C PHE A 215 10.54 3.20 -1.14
N TYR A 216 10.93 3.96 -0.12
CA TYR A 216 11.57 5.27 -0.29
C TYR A 216 13.05 5.13 -0.66
N PHE A 217 13.68 4.02 -0.33
CA PHE A 217 14.95 3.65 -0.93
C PHE A 217 14.79 3.41 -2.45
N LEU A 218 13.75 2.69 -2.90
CA LEU A 218 13.48 2.55 -4.34
C LEU A 218 13.29 3.91 -5.02
N THR A 219 12.54 4.82 -4.41
CA THR A 219 12.33 6.16 -4.99
C THR A 219 13.61 6.99 -4.99
N GLY A 220 14.42 6.94 -3.93
CA GLY A 220 15.74 7.57 -3.89
C GLY A 220 16.72 6.96 -4.90
N ASN A 221 16.64 5.66 -5.11
CA ASN A 221 17.39 4.97 -6.15
C ASN A 221 17.02 5.47 -7.56
N MET A 222 15.73 5.71 -7.82
CA MET A 222 15.28 6.32 -9.08
C MET A 222 15.77 7.76 -9.23
N GLU A 223 15.82 8.52 -8.14
CA GLU A 223 16.39 9.88 -8.10
C GLU A 223 17.90 9.86 -8.41
N ALA A 224 18.66 8.96 -7.76
CA ALA A 224 20.10 8.79 -8.01
C ALA A 224 20.40 8.37 -9.44
N LEU A 225 19.52 7.59 -10.08
CA LEU A 225 19.60 7.18 -11.47
C LEU A 225 19.06 8.24 -12.45
N GLY A 226 18.80 9.47 -11.98
CA GLY A 226 18.53 10.66 -12.78
C GLY A 226 17.08 10.99 -13.05
N LEU A 227 16.11 10.30 -12.43
CA LEU A 227 14.72 10.77 -12.49
C LEU A 227 14.54 12.00 -11.59
N PRO A 228 13.86 13.06 -12.06
CA PRO A 228 13.41 14.14 -11.19
C PRO A 228 12.60 13.56 -10.02
N LEU A 229 12.78 14.09 -8.82
CA LEU A 229 12.19 13.60 -7.56
C LEU A 229 10.69 13.26 -7.70
N VAL A 230 9.92 14.13 -8.34
CA VAL A 230 8.48 13.90 -8.60
C VAL A 230 8.23 12.60 -9.36
N TRP A 231 9.02 12.33 -10.40
CA TRP A 231 8.88 11.10 -11.19
C TRP A 231 9.54 9.90 -10.53
N ALA A 232 10.60 10.11 -9.77
CA ALA A 232 11.21 9.08 -8.93
C ALA A 232 10.21 8.50 -7.92
N ILE A 233 9.30 9.34 -7.40
CA ILE A 233 8.23 8.93 -6.49
C ILE A 233 7.01 8.41 -7.26
N ASN A 234 6.53 9.14 -8.28
CA ASN A 234 5.26 8.83 -8.94
C ASN A 234 5.32 7.55 -9.77
N LEU A 235 6.41 7.30 -10.51
CA LEU A 235 6.47 6.17 -11.44
C LEU A 235 6.41 4.81 -10.74
N PRO A 236 7.22 4.51 -9.71
CA PRO A 236 7.07 3.29 -8.92
C PRO A 236 5.69 3.17 -8.26
N SER A 237 5.13 4.30 -7.78
CA SER A 237 3.79 4.33 -7.17
C SER A 237 2.70 3.94 -8.15
N ILE A 238 2.74 4.47 -9.39
CA ILE A 238 1.79 4.14 -10.46
C ILE A 238 1.89 2.66 -10.83
N LEU A 239 3.11 2.13 -10.98
CA LEU A 239 3.33 0.72 -11.30
C LEU A 239 2.78 -0.20 -10.21
N CYS A 240 3.01 0.12 -8.93
CA CYS A 240 2.51 -0.66 -7.81
C CYS A 240 0.99 -0.60 -7.70
N MET A 241 0.38 0.59 -7.80
CA MET A 241 -1.06 0.74 -7.69
C MET A 241 -1.81 0.08 -8.85
N LEU A 242 -1.36 0.30 -10.09
CA LEU A 242 -1.94 -0.35 -11.28
C LEU A 242 -1.88 -1.87 -11.17
N SER A 243 -0.74 -2.40 -10.73
CA SER A 243 -0.55 -3.84 -10.52
C SER A 243 -1.51 -4.38 -9.46
N THR A 244 -1.63 -3.69 -8.33
CA THR A 244 -2.51 -4.06 -7.23
C THR A 244 -3.98 -4.06 -7.63
N LEU A 245 -4.44 -3.01 -8.31
CA LEU A 245 -5.83 -2.90 -8.78
C LEU A 245 -6.14 -3.95 -9.86
N THR A 246 -5.17 -4.28 -10.71
CA THR A 246 -5.30 -5.36 -11.70
C THR A 246 -5.44 -6.73 -11.02
N LEU A 247 -4.64 -7.02 -9.99
CA LEU A 247 -4.76 -8.25 -9.21
C LEU A 247 -6.10 -8.32 -8.47
N LEU A 248 -6.53 -7.22 -7.84
CA LEU A 248 -7.80 -7.12 -7.14
C LEU A 248 -8.98 -7.41 -8.07
N GLY A 249 -9.02 -6.74 -9.22
CA GLY A 249 -10.03 -6.98 -10.24
C GLY A 249 -10.03 -8.40 -10.79
N THR A 250 -8.83 -8.97 -11.01
CA THR A 250 -8.70 -10.36 -11.46
C THR A 250 -9.25 -11.34 -10.43
N LEU A 251 -8.93 -11.16 -9.15
CA LEU A 251 -9.45 -11.99 -8.07
C LEU A 251 -10.97 -11.89 -7.95
N ALA A 252 -11.52 -10.67 -8.08
CA ALA A 252 -12.96 -10.42 -8.06
C ALA A 252 -13.70 -11.14 -9.21
N VAL A 253 -13.12 -11.16 -10.42
CA VAL A 253 -13.70 -11.95 -11.54
C VAL A 253 -13.67 -13.44 -11.25
N LEU A 254 -12.55 -13.96 -10.77
CA LEU A 254 -12.40 -15.40 -10.49
C LEU A 254 -13.36 -15.87 -9.40
N LEU A 255 -13.55 -15.09 -8.35
CA LEU A 255 -14.45 -15.42 -7.25
C LEU A 255 -15.93 -15.18 -7.55
N SER A 256 -16.27 -14.28 -8.50
CA SER A 256 -17.66 -13.99 -8.85
C SER A 256 -18.15 -14.68 -10.11
N GLY A 257 -17.26 -15.08 -11.01
CA GLY A 257 -17.59 -15.54 -12.35
C GLY A 257 -18.08 -14.45 -13.31
N ARG A 258 -17.96 -13.17 -12.94
CA ARG A 258 -18.52 -12.02 -13.69
C ARG A 258 -17.46 -11.01 -14.09
N ARG A 259 -17.35 -10.70 -15.40
CA ARG A 259 -16.35 -9.76 -15.92
C ARG A 259 -16.47 -8.34 -15.32
N ALA A 260 -17.71 -7.85 -15.07
CA ALA A 260 -17.93 -6.52 -14.52
C ALA A 260 -17.23 -6.33 -13.16
N ALA A 261 -17.04 -7.40 -12.38
CA ALA A 261 -16.32 -7.33 -11.11
C ALA A 261 -14.87 -6.85 -11.27
N TYR A 262 -14.25 -7.03 -12.47
CA TYR A 262 -12.90 -6.55 -12.75
C TYR A 262 -12.75 -5.04 -12.57
N LEU A 263 -13.73 -4.27 -13.02
CA LEU A 263 -13.72 -2.81 -12.90
C LEU A 263 -14.36 -2.34 -11.59
N LEU A 264 -15.40 -3.03 -11.11
CA LEU A 264 -16.09 -2.66 -9.88
C LEU A 264 -15.20 -2.75 -8.64
N ALA A 265 -14.30 -3.73 -8.57
CA ALA A 265 -13.39 -3.85 -7.42
C ALA A 265 -12.37 -2.69 -7.35
N PRO A 266 -11.66 -2.28 -8.41
CA PRO A 266 -10.89 -1.04 -8.44
C PRO A 266 -11.69 0.21 -8.14
N VAL A 267 -12.93 0.34 -8.62
CA VAL A 267 -13.80 1.49 -8.33
C VAL A 267 -14.10 1.55 -6.82
N LEU A 268 -14.44 0.43 -6.20
CA LEU A 268 -14.65 0.36 -4.76
C LEU A 268 -13.36 0.68 -4.00
N PHE A 269 -12.22 0.12 -4.39
CA PHE A 269 -10.93 0.43 -3.79
C PHE A 269 -10.63 1.93 -3.77
N LEU A 270 -10.86 2.62 -4.89
CA LEU A 270 -10.53 4.04 -5.03
C LEU A 270 -11.57 4.98 -4.41
N PHE A 271 -12.84 4.60 -4.40
CA PHE A 271 -13.92 5.52 -4.04
C PHE A 271 -14.74 5.09 -2.82
N ARG A 272 -14.63 3.84 -2.37
CA ARG A 272 -15.38 3.42 -1.18
C ARG A 272 -14.84 4.18 0.04
N SER A 273 -15.75 4.82 0.75
CA SER A 273 -15.44 5.61 1.93
C SER A 273 -16.60 5.58 2.92
N ALA A 274 -16.52 6.36 3.98
CA ALA A 274 -17.56 6.50 4.98
C ALA A 274 -18.81 7.27 4.47
N TRP A 275 -19.71 7.62 5.36
CA TRP A 275 -20.95 8.32 5.01
C TRP A 275 -20.92 9.83 5.20
N ASN A 276 -19.76 10.41 5.35
CA ASN A 276 -19.55 11.82 5.64
C ASN A 276 -20.30 12.75 4.71
N VAL A 277 -20.30 12.48 3.39
CA VAL A 277 -20.99 13.32 2.42
C VAL A 277 -22.50 13.38 2.65
N PHE A 278 -23.13 12.30 3.12
CA PHE A 278 -24.57 12.27 3.40
C PHE A 278 -24.91 13.08 4.67
N HIS A 279 -24.06 13.02 5.70
CA HIS A 279 -24.19 13.85 6.90
C HIS A 279 -24.00 15.32 6.55
N GLN A 280 -22.94 15.67 5.82
CA GLN A 280 -22.68 17.01 5.34
C GLN A 280 -23.84 17.55 4.49
N ALA A 281 -24.38 16.74 3.57
CA ALA A 281 -25.52 17.12 2.75
C ALA A 281 -26.77 17.39 3.60
N SER A 282 -27.00 16.59 4.63
CA SER A 282 -28.12 16.77 5.58
C SER A 282 -27.99 18.08 6.35
N GLU A 283 -26.81 18.37 6.89
CA GLU A 283 -26.54 19.61 7.63
C GLU A 283 -26.68 20.84 6.74
N LEU A 284 -26.06 20.81 5.55
CA LEU A 284 -26.17 21.91 4.58
C LEU A 284 -27.63 22.15 4.16
N LYS A 285 -28.42 21.07 3.99
CA LYS A 285 -29.83 21.18 3.62
C LYS A 285 -30.70 21.74 4.73
N ALA A 286 -30.34 21.53 5.98
CA ALA A 286 -31.05 22.07 7.15
C ALA A 286 -30.85 23.58 7.33
N LEU A 287 -29.89 24.21 6.67
CA LEU A 287 -29.67 25.66 6.72
C LEU A 287 -30.89 26.42 6.11
N PRO A 288 -31.29 27.54 6.74
CA PRO A 288 -32.39 28.35 6.24
C PRO A 288 -32.17 28.79 4.76
N GLY A 289 -33.16 28.58 3.92
CA GLY A 289 -33.11 28.93 2.49
C GLY A 289 -32.24 27.99 1.60
N SER A 290 -31.68 26.94 2.18
CA SER A 290 -30.81 26.00 1.44
C SER A 290 -31.59 25.21 0.38
N THR A 291 -30.99 25.11 -0.82
CA THR A 291 -31.46 24.30 -1.94
C THR A 291 -30.51 23.13 -2.20
N TRP A 292 -30.98 22.08 -2.87
CA TRP A 292 -30.12 20.98 -3.31
C TRP A 292 -29.00 21.43 -4.26
N SER A 293 -29.24 22.47 -5.06
CA SER A 293 -28.22 23.10 -5.91
C SER A 293 -27.11 23.73 -5.07
N TYR A 294 -27.45 24.40 -3.96
CA TYR A 294 -26.50 24.94 -3.00
C TYR A 294 -25.67 23.82 -2.35
N VAL A 295 -26.32 22.77 -1.85
CA VAL A 295 -25.67 21.61 -1.23
C VAL A 295 -24.65 20.98 -2.19
N PHE A 296 -25.09 20.65 -3.41
CA PHE A 296 -24.22 20.05 -4.42
C PHE A 296 -23.03 20.95 -4.77
N LYS A 297 -23.28 22.25 -4.99
CA LYS A 297 -22.23 23.23 -5.30
C LYS A 297 -21.22 23.36 -4.15
N THR A 298 -21.68 23.36 -2.91
CA THR A 298 -20.82 23.45 -1.74
C THR A 298 -19.93 22.22 -1.63
N ILE A 299 -20.50 21.01 -1.68
CA ILE A 299 -19.74 19.76 -1.59
C ILE A 299 -18.73 19.62 -2.73
N THR A 300 -19.09 19.96 -3.96
CA THR A 300 -18.18 19.79 -5.11
C THR A 300 -17.10 20.86 -5.22
N LYS A 301 -17.28 22.01 -4.54
CA LYS A 301 -16.29 23.11 -4.54
C LYS A 301 -15.47 23.23 -3.28
N GLN A 302 -15.74 22.39 -2.27
CA GLN A 302 -14.98 22.43 -1.04
C GLN A 302 -13.53 21.99 -1.25
N ALA A 303 -12.61 22.57 -0.48
CA ALA A 303 -11.19 22.22 -0.45
C ALA A 303 -10.75 21.68 0.91
N VAL A 304 -11.70 21.44 1.83
CA VAL A 304 -11.45 20.95 3.19
C VAL A 304 -12.29 19.69 3.40
N TRP A 305 -11.70 18.72 4.07
CA TRP A 305 -12.36 17.47 4.44
C TRP A 305 -13.48 17.74 5.44
N TYR A 306 -14.61 17.07 5.24
CA TYR A 306 -15.68 17.02 6.21
C TYR A 306 -15.56 15.75 7.05
N GLY A 307 -15.13 15.91 8.31
CA GLY A 307 -15.08 14.83 9.28
C GLY A 307 -16.41 14.65 9.98
N TYR A 308 -16.93 13.41 10.03
CA TYR A 308 -18.14 13.06 10.78
C TYR A 308 -17.80 12.43 12.13
N THR A 309 -16.69 11.71 12.23
CA THR A 309 -16.08 11.24 13.47
C THR A 309 -14.75 11.95 13.67
N ILE A 310 -14.27 11.99 14.91
CA ILE A 310 -13.06 12.76 15.30
C ILE A 310 -11.82 12.41 14.47
N ARG A 311 -11.77 11.24 13.81
CA ARG A 311 -10.58 10.77 13.11
C ARG A 311 -10.80 10.44 11.63
N ASP A 312 -11.94 10.78 11.07
CA ASP A 312 -12.24 10.52 9.66
C ASP A 312 -12.18 11.78 8.78
N GLU A 313 -11.87 12.93 9.36
CA GLU A 313 -11.68 14.23 8.68
C GLU A 313 -10.51 14.25 7.69
N TRP A 314 -9.62 13.26 7.76
CA TRP A 314 -8.47 13.13 6.87
C TRP A 314 -8.75 12.34 5.59
N GLY A 315 -9.98 11.96 5.34
CA GLY A 315 -10.33 11.10 4.20
C GLY A 315 -9.63 9.74 4.26
N ILE A 316 -9.51 9.16 5.46
CA ILE A 316 -8.66 8.00 5.79
C ILE A 316 -9.04 6.75 5.00
N TRP A 317 -10.29 6.67 4.59
CA TRP A 317 -10.88 5.44 4.07
C TRP A 317 -10.74 5.27 2.56
N ALA A 318 -10.31 6.31 1.84
CA ALA A 318 -10.21 6.27 0.39
C ALA A 318 -8.87 6.82 -0.11
N ILE A 319 -8.92 7.86 -0.90
CA ILE A 319 -7.81 8.37 -1.71
C ILE A 319 -6.66 8.91 -0.85
N ASN A 320 -6.98 9.54 0.27
CA ASN A 320 -5.97 10.22 1.07
C ASN A 320 -4.85 9.26 1.50
N VAL A 321 -5.21 8.08 2.02
CA VAL A 321 -4.21 7.07 2.42
C VAL A 321 -3.37 6.62 1.24
N TYR A 322 -3.98 6.40 0.08
CA TYR A 322 -3.24 5.94 -1.10
C TYR A 322 -2.34 7.02 -1.69
N ALA A 323 -2.76 8.28 -1.60
CA ALA A 323 -1.96 9.42 -2.04
C ALA A 323 -0.78 9.71 -1.11
N ASN A 324 -0.98 9.60 0.21
CA ASN A 324 0.06 9.78 1.23
C ASN A 324 1.04 8.63 1.29
N GLN A 325 0.50 7.43 1.43
CA GLN A 325 1.27 6.24 1.74
C GLN A 325 1.51 5.42 0.47
N ARG A 326 2.38 5.91 -0.40
CA ARG A 326 2.68 5.34 -1.72
C ARG A 326 3.09 3.86 -1.66
N HIS A 327 3.80 3.46 -0.62
CA HIS A 327 4.22 2.09 -0.34
C HIS A 327 3.07 1.14 0.02
N PHE A 328 1.91 1.67 0.45
CA PHE A 328 0.75 0.86 0.82
C PHE A 328 0.20 0.05 -0.35
N ALA A 329 0.20 0.63 -1.55
CA ALA A 329 -0.21 -0.07 -2.77
C ALA A 329 0.63 -1.32 -3.05
N LEU A 330 1.96 -1.24 -2.91
CA LEU A 330 2.84 -2.40 -3.02
C LEU A 330 2.48 -3.46 -1.97
N GLY A 331 2.33 -3.03 -0.70
CA GLY A 331 1.98 -3.93 0.40
C GLY A 331 0.69 -4.72 0.15
N ILE A 332 -0.40 -4.04 -0.26
CA ILE A 332 -1.69 -4.69 -0.59
C ILE A 332 -1.52 -5.65 -1.77
N GLY A 333 -0.80 -5.25 -2.82
CA GLY A 333 -0.56 -6.11 -3.97
C GLY A 333 0.15 -7.41 -3.60
N LEU A 334 1.11 -7.35 -2.67
CA LEU A 334 1.80 -8.53 -2.14
C LEU A 334 0.85 -9.41 -1.31
N VAL A 335 -0.03 -8.82 -0.49
CA VAL A 335 -1.10 -9.56 0.21
C VAL A 335 -1.98 -10.31 -0.78
N LEU A 336 -2.40 -9.67 -1.87
CA LEU A 336 -3.21 -10.31 -2.92
C LEU A 336 -2.47 -11.46 -3.60
N ILE A 337 -1.17 -11.32 -3.89
CA ILE A 337 -0.36 -12.41 -4.45
C ILE A 337 -0.34 -13.60 -3.48
N LEU A 338 -0.08 -13.37 -2.19
CA LEU A 338 -0.10 -14.43 -1.18
C LEU A 338 -1.45 -15.13 -1.12
N ILE A 339 -2.56 -14.38 -1.18
CA ILE A 339 -3.91 -14.96 -1.26
C ILE A 339 -4.07 -15.82 -2.52
N PHE A 340 -3.65 -15.34 -3.69
CA PHE A 340 -3.70 -16.12 -4.94
C PHE A 340 -2.95 -17.44 -4.82
N LEU A 341 -1.79 -17.46 -4.18
CA LEU A 341 -0.96 -18.66 -4.05
C LEU A 341 -1.60 -19.72 -3.15
N PHE A 342 -2.30 -19.31 -2.10
CA PHE A 342 -2.84 -20.21 -1.08
C PHE A 342 -4.33 -20.52 -1.22
N LEU A 343 -5.11 -19.66 -1.87
CA LEU A 343 -6.56 -19.86 -2.05
C LEU A 343 -6.96 -21.16 -2.75
N PRO A 344 -6.20 -21.70 -3.74
CA PRO A 344 -6.49 -23.00 -4.31
C PRO A 344 -6.48 -24.15 -3.30
N HIS A 345 -5.56 -24.11 -2.32
CA HIS A 345 -5.48 -25.11 -1.26
C HIS A 345 -6.65 -25.02 -0.29
N PHE A 346 -7.05 -23.78 0.04
CA PHE A 346 -8.25 -23.50 0.83
C PHE A 346 -9.52 -24.06 0.14
N ARG A 347 -9.76 -23.71 -1.13
CA ARG A 347 -10.91 -24.20 -1.88
C ARG A 347 -10.91 -25.72 -2.02
N ARG A 348 -9.75 -26.33 -2.26
CA ARG A 348 -9.64 -27.79 -2.47
C ARG A 348 -10.04 -28.59 -1.23
N MET A 349 -9.76 -28.09 -0.02
CA MET A 349 -10.24 -28.71 1.20
C MET A 349 -11.77 -28.84 1.18
N PHE A 350 -12.49 -27.72 0.88
CA PHE A 350 -13.96 -27.73 0.82
C PHE A 350 -14.51 -28.65 -0.27
N LEU A 351 -13.87 -28.69 -1.45
CA LEU A 351 -14.26 -29.59 -2.53
C LEU A 351 -14.08 -31.05 -2.16
N HIS A 352 -13.09 -31.39 -1.34
CA HIS A 352 -12.92 -32.76 -0.87
C HIS A 352 -13.92 -33.10 0.23
N LEU A 353 -14.11 -32.23 1.20
CA LEU A 353 -15.08 -32.43 2.27
C LEU A 353 -16.51 -32.59 1.74
N SER A 354 -16.88 -31.86 0.68
CA SER A 354 -18.22 -31.97 0.07
C SER A 354 -18.48 -33.32 -0.67
N ARG A 355 -17.45 -34.17 -0.83
CA ARG A 355 -17.53 -35.46 -1.48
C ARG A 355 -17.47 -36.66 -0.51
N ILE A 356 -17.30 -36.37 0.77
CA ILE A 356 -17.17 -37.37 1.82
C ILE A 356 -18.48 -37.43 2.58
N ASP A 357 -19.04 -38.63 2.70
CA ASP A 357 -20.21 -38.88 3.50
C ASP A 357 -19.79 -39.30 4.91
N GLY A 358 -20.37 -38.66 5.92
CA GLY A 358 -20.12 -38.99 7.32
C GLY A 358 -19.14 -38.04 8.02
N PHE A 359 -19.52 -37.62 9.24
CA PHE A 359 -18.76 -36.65 10.04
C PHE A 359 -17.37 -37.18 10.44
N LYS A 360 -17.24 -38.45 10.77
CA LYS A 360 -15.96 -39.04 11.20
C LYS A 360 -14.90 -39.01 10.09
N ASP A 361 -15.28 -39.30 8.86
CA ASP A 361 -14.37 -39.30 7.72
C ASP A 361 -14.04 -37.86 7.29
N CYS A 362 -15.01 -36.95 7.35
CA CYS A 362 -14.74 -35.51 7.19
C CYS A 362 -13.73 -34.99 8.23
N ALA A 363 -13.92 -35.32 9.51
CA ALA A 363 -13.00 -34.92 10.58
C ALA A 363 -11.60 -35.51 10.40
N LYS A 364 -11.51 -36.82 10.03
CA LYS A 364 -10.25 -37.48 9.70
C LYS A 364 -9.55 -36.78 8.51
N ARG A 365 -10.30 -36.47 7.45
CA ARG A 365 -9.77 -35.74 6.28
C ARG A 365 -9.27 -34.33 6.66
N PHE A 366 -10.01 -33.63 7.48
CA PHE A 366 -9.74 -32.27 7.85
C PHE A 366 -8.53 -32.13 8.80
N PHE A 367 -8.43 -33.02 9.82
CA PHE A 367 -7.42 -32.87 10.87
C PHE A 367 -6.21 -33.78 10.71
N ILE A 368 -6.38 -34.99 10.18
CA ILE A 368 -5.35 -36.04 10.30
C ILE A 368 -4.70 -36.40 8.96
N SER A 369 -5.40 -36.24 7.83
CA SER A 369 -4.86 -36.69 6.53
C SER A 369 -3.53 -36.00 6.18
N LYS A 370 -2.62 -36.75 5.51
CA LYS A 370 -1.31 -36.24 5.05
C LYS A 370 -1.46 -34.96 4.23
N GLU A 371 -2.45 -34.89 3.36
CA GLU A 371 -2.68 -33.76 2.46
C GLU A 371 -3.23 -32.53 3.17
N ALA A 372 -3.83 -32.67 4.35
CA ALA A 372 -4.21 -31.53 5.17
C ALA A 372 -2.97 -30.75 5.63
N TRP A 373 -1.82 -31.42 5.77
CA TRP A 373 -0.59 -30.83 6.32
C TRP A 373 0.52 -30.67 5.30
N LEU A 374 0.71 -31.64 4.38
CA LEU A 374 1.83 -31.70 3.44
C LEU A 374 1.36 -31.48 2.00
N PRO A 375 2.26 -31.04 1.10
CA PRO A 375 1.93 -30.93 -0.31
C PRO A 375 1.69 -32.34 -0.91
N ARG A 376 0.81 -32.42 -1.91
CA ARG A 376 0.61 -33.66 -2.66
C ARG A 376 1.77 -33.91 -3.61
N GLU A 377 2.09 -35.18 -3.82
CA GLU A 377 3.03 -35.55 -4.85
C GLU A 377 2.47 -35.21 -6.24
N ASN A 378 3.32 -34.65 -7.10
CA ASN A 378 2.94 -34.20 -8.46
C ASN A 378 1.73 -33.25 -8.49
N ASP A 379 1.57 -32.41 -7.47
CA ASP A 379 0.47 -31.45 -7.40
C ASP A 379 0.57 -30.43 -8.56
N PRO A 380 -0.48 -30.37 -9.41
CA PRO A 380 -0.51 -29.45 -10.53
C PRO A 380 -0.53 -27.96 -10.13
N LEU A 381 -0.76 -27.65 -8.86
CA LEU A 381 -0.70 -26.28 -8.32
C LEU A 381 0.72 -25.82 -7.98
N HIS A 382 1.71 -26.72 -8.11
CA HIS A 382 3.11 -26.42 -7.78
C HIS A 382 3.30 -25.80 -6.37
N PRO A 383 2.85 -26.48 -5.29
CA PRO A 383 2.84 -25.91 -3.94
C PRO A 383 4.23 -25.50 -3.44
N ILE A 384 5.29 -26.20 -3.85
CA ILE A 384 6.68 -25.81 -3.49
C ILE A 384 7.08 -24.51 -4.19
N GLY A 385 6.75 -24.32 -5.47
CA GLY A 385 6.98 -23.06 -6.17
C GLY A 385 6.21 -21.90 -5.53
N SER A 386 4.95 -22.14 -5.16
CA SER A 386 4.13 -21.17 -4.42
C SER A 386 4.73 -20.82 -3.06
N LEU A 387 5.24 -21.83 -2.32
CA LEU A 387 5.89 -21.65 -1.01
C LEU A 387 7.18 -20.84 -1.13
N ILE A 388 8.03 -21.13 -2.13
CA ILE A 388 9.27 -20.39 -2.38
C ILE A 388 8.95 -18.93 -2.71
N LEU A 389 8.00 -18.67 -3.60
CA LEU A 389 7.60 -17.32 -3.96
C LEU A 389 7.03 -16.56 -2.76
N ALA A 390 6.16 -17.19 -1.98
CA ALA A 390 5.60 -16.61 -0.76
C ALA A 390 6.70 -16.33 0.28
N GLY A 391 7.65 -17.27 0.46
CA GLY A 391 8.81 -17.09 1.34
C GLY A 391 9.68 -15.88 0.94
N MET A 392 9.96 -15.70 -0.36
CA MET A 392 10.69 -14.53 -0.87
C MET A 392 9.93 -13.23 -0.60
N ILE A 393 8.62 -13.23 -0.78
CA ILE A 393 7.78 -12.05 -0.52
C ILE A 393 7.85 -11.68 0.96
N VAL A 394 7.57 -12.62 1.89
CA VAL A 394 7.51 -12.30 3.32
C VAL A 394 8.88 -12.08 3.94
N LEU A 395 9.96 -12.52 3.30
CA LEU A 395 11.33 -12.19 3.69
C LEU A 395 11.63 -10.69 3.53
N ALA A 396 11.22 -10.09 2.43
CA ALA A 396 11.48 -8.69 2.14
C ALA A 396 10.39 -7.74 2.71
N MET A 397 9.15 -8.21 2.85
CA MET A 397 7.99 -7.38 3.16
C MET A 397 8.06 -6.58 4.48
N PRO A 398 8.73 -7.03 5.59
CA PRO A 398 8.89 -6.23 6.81
C PRO A 398 9.54 -4.87 6.56
N PHE A 399 10.46 -4.80 5.60
CA PHE A 399 11.20 -3.58 5.25
C PHE A 399 10.38 -2.60 4.39
N PHE A 400 9.31 -3.09 3.75
CA PHE A 400 8.46 -2.29 2.87
C PHE A 400 7.16 -1.85 3.52
N HIS A 401 6.49 -2.71 4.31
CA HIS A 401 5.22 -2.37 4.94
C HIS A 401 4.80 -3.34 6.05
N GLY A 402 5.06 -3.00 7.30
CA GLY A 402 4.78 -3.84 8.46
C GLY A 402 3.29 -4.18 8.63
N SER A 403 2.39 -3.20 8.53
CA SER A 403 0.94 -3.44 8.71
C SER A 403 0.36 -4.37 7.65
N CYS A 404 0.83 -4.29 6.38
CA CYS A 404 0.42 -5.22 5.34
C CYS A 404 0.95 -6.64 5.59
N LEU A 405 2.18 -6.77 6.10
CA LEU A 405 2.72 -8.07 6.48
C LEU A 405 1.89 -8.73 7.58
N ILE A 406 1.59 -8.00 8.66
CA ILE A 406 0.75 -8.49 9.76
C ILE A 406 -0.63 -8.86 9.22
N SER A 407 -1.23 -8.03 8.37
CA SER A 407 -2.52 -8.33 7.71
C SER A 407 -2.45 -9.61 6.88
N ALA A 408 -1.37 -9.80 6.11
CA ALA A 408 -1.16 -11.02 5.32
C ALA A 408 -1.09 -12.26 6.22
N LEU A 409 -0.33 -12.19 7.33
CA LEU A 409 -0.20 -13.30 8.28
C LEU A 409 -1.54 -13.63 8.95
N LEU A 410 -2.32 -12.61 9.32
CA LEU A 410 -3.66 -12.80 9.91
C LEU A 410 -4.62 -13.49 8.91
N VAL A 411 -4.64 -13.03 7.66
CA VAL A 411 -5.45 -13.66 6.61
C VAL A 411 -4.98 -15.08 6.33
N LEU A 412 -3.69 -15.30 6.16
CA LEU A 412 -3.13 -16.63 5.91
C LEU A 412 -3.35 -17.56 7.10
N PHE A 413 -3.25 -17.09 8.34
CA PHE A 413 -3.58 -17.87 9.54
C PHE A 413 -5.04 -18.33 9.50
N GLY A 414 -5.98 -17.41 9.25
CA GLY A 414 -7.39 -17.75 9.13
C GLY A 414 -7.67 -18.73 7.98
N MET A 415 -6.99 -18.55 6.84
CA MET A 415 -7.08 -19.51 5.72
C MET A 415 -6.50 -20.87 6.08
N ALA A 416 -5.36 -20.92 6.80
CA ALA A 416 -4.69 -22.16 7.18
C ALA A 416 -5.61 -23.09 8.01
N ILE A 417 -6.45 -22.51 8.88
CA ILE A 417 -7.42 -23.27 9.70
C ILE A 417 -8.29 -24.16 8.80
N PHE A 418 -8.71 -23.66 7.65
CA PHE A 418 -9.66 -24.30 6.75
C PHE A 418 -9.04 -24.84 5.47
N SER A 419 -7.71 -24.97 5.37
CA SER A 419 -6.99 -25.27 4.14
C SER A 419 -6.32 -26.65 4.17
N GLU A 420 -5.95 -27.13 2.98
CA GLU A 420 -4.90 -28.14 2.81
C GLU A 420 -3.52 -27.48 2.88
N PHE A 421 -2.44 -28.29 2.97
CA PHE A 421 -1.06 -27.83 2.96
C PHE A 421 -0.70 -26.84 4.10
N ARG A 422 -1.19 -27.10 5.32
CA ARG A 422 -1.01 -26.21 6.50
C ARG A 422 0.43 -25.95 6.86
N LEU A 423 1.36 -26.91 6.66
CA LEU A 423 2.79 -26.69 6.90
C LEU A 423 3.38 -25.65 5.93
N GLY A 424 2.81 -25.46 4.74
CA GLY A 424 3.21 -24.37 3.85
C GLY A 424 2.90 -23.00 4.45
N TYR A 425 1.72 -22.82 5.03
CA TYR A 425 1.37 -21.57 5.76
C TYR A 425 2.27 -21.34 6.97
N LEU A 426 2.57 -22.41 7.74
CA LEU A 426 3.49 -22.31 8.87
C LEU A 426 4.90 -21.93 8.41
N GLY A 427 5.39 -22.49 7.30
CA GLY A 427 6.69 -22.14 6.72
C GLY A 427 6.76 -20.64 6.35
N VAL A 428 5.72 -20.09 5.73
CA VAL A 428 5.62 -18.66 5.43
C VAL A 428 5.64 -17.82 6.71
N ALA A 429 4.88 -18.22 7.74
CA ALA A 429 4.86 -17.52 9.03
C ALA A 429 6.24 -17.52 9.72
N ILE A 430 6.94 -18.66 9.73
CA ILE A 430 8.30 -18.78 10.30
C ILE A 430 9.26 -17.82 9.59
N VAL A 431 9.30 -17.85 8.24
CA VAL A 431 10.18 -16.95 7.46
C VAL A 431 9.86 -15.48 7.76
N SER A 432 8.57 -15.14 7.83
CA SER A 432 8.13 -13.77 8.14
C SER A 432 8.57 -13.30 9.53
N VAL A 433 8.39 -14.14 10.57
CA VAL A 433 8.79 -13.80 11.94
C VAL A 433 10.30 -13.64 12.04
N LEU A 434 11.08 -14.58 11.45
CA LEU A 434 12.53 -14.49 11.44
C LEU A 434 13.01 -13.22 10.74
N SER A 435 12.46 -12.89 9.59
CA SER A 435 12.79 -11.65 8.87
C SER A 435 12.43 -10.40 9.67
N SER A 436 11.26 -10.37 10.33
CA SER A 436 10.85 -9.24 11.16
C SER A 436 11.76 -9.05 12.37
N VAL A 437 12.21 -10.14 13.02
CA VAL A 437 13.17 -10.09 14.12
C VAL A 437 14.54 -9.57 13.64
N LEU A 438 15.00 -10.02 12.47
CA LEU A 438 16.24 -9.53 11.88
C LEU A 438 16.13 -8.03 11.54
N GLN A 439 15.04 -7.61 10.93
CA GLN A 439 14.78 -6.21 10.62
C GLN A 439 14.78 -5.34 11.89
N ALA A 440 14.09 -5.75 12.94
CA ALA A 440 14.03 -5.01 14.20
C ALA A 440 15.40 -4.91 14.87
N ARG A 441 16.18 -5.98 14.87
CA ARG A 441 17.54 -5.97 15.47
C ARG A 441 18.53 -5.15 14.67
N PHE A 442 18.49 -5.25 13.35
CA PHE A 442 19.47 -4.65 12.46
C PHE A 442 19.24 -3.14 12.28
N PHE A 443 17.98 -2.71 12.18
CA PHE A 443 17.64 -1.31 11.90
C PHE A 443 17.10 -0.55 13.12
N ALA A 444 16.39 -1.21 14.05
CA ALA A 444 15.87 -0.53 15.22
C ALA A 444 16.80 -0.51 16.43
N GLY A 445 18.02 -1.02 16.29
CA GLY A 445 19.03 -0.99 17.35
C GLY A 445 18.66 -1.72 18.64
N GLY A 446 17.68 -2.65 18.58
CA GLY A 446 17.17 -3.34 19.75
C GLY A 446 16.36 -2.44 20.69
N ALA A 447 15.97 -1.24 20.27
CA ALA A 447 15.19 -0.31 21.06
C ALA A 447 13.90 -0.98 21.56
N SER A 448 13.70 -0.95 22.84
CA SER A 448 12.57 -1.56 23.57
C SER A 448 11.20 -0.97 23.19
N ASN A 449 11.19 0.08 22.41
CA ASN A 449 9.99 0.83 22.01
C ASN A 449 9.43 0.45 20.65
N VAL A 450 10.10 -0.45 19.91
CA VAL A 450 9.55 -0.96 18.65
C VAL A 450 8.28 -1.74 18.97
N ALA A 451 7.17 -1.21 18.51
CA ALA A 451 5.81 -1.75 18.50
C ALA A 451 5.60 -2.95 19.43
N SER A 452 5.51 -2.71 20.72
CA SER A 452 5.01 -3.74 21.61
C SER A 452 3.53 -3.93 21.30
N PHE A 453 3.17 -5.09 20.73
CA PHE A 453 1.78 -5.48 20.62
C PHE A 453 1.14 -5.43 22.01
N LYS A 454 0.23 -4.48 22.19
CA LYS A 454 -0.53 -4.35 23.42
C LYS A 454 -1.98 -4.73 23.16
N TYR A 455 -2.56 -5.51 24.07
CA TYR A 455 -4.00 -5.67 24.06
C TYR A 455 -4.62 -4.34 24.49
N TYR A 456 -5.40 -3.73 23.60
CA TYR A 456 -6.13 -2.49 23.85
C TYR A 456 -7.43 -2.52 23.06
N PHE A 457 -8.50 -3.02 23.68
CA PHE A 457 -9.80 -3.08 23.02
C PHE A 457 -10.33 -1.67 22.71
N GLY A 458 -10.67 -1.43 21.44
CA GLY A 458 -11.23 -0.17 21.02
C GLY A 458 -10.20 0.97 20.83
N PHE A 459 -8.91 0.66 20.74
CA PHE A 459 -7.84 1.66 20.51
C PHE A 459 -8.14 2.60 19.34
N VAL A 460 -8.79 2.11 18.27
CA VAL A 460 -9.17 2.90 17.10
C VAL A 460 -10.40 3.79 17.30
N ILE A 461 -11.09 3.68 18.44
CA ILE A 461 -12.36 4.36 18.72
C ILE A 461 -12.11 5.53 19.67
N PRO A 462 -12.29 6.80 19.25
CA PRO A 462 -12.04 7.97 20.09
C PRO A 462 -12.84 7.98 21.40
N GLU A 463 -14.07 7.48 21.37
CA GLU A 463 -14.97 7.44 22.53
C GLU A 463 -14.51 6.47 23.63
N ILE A 464 -13.57 5.59 23.31
CA ILE A 464 -12.98 4.61 24.26
C ILE A 464 -11.56 5.02 24.67
N GLU A 465 -10.97 6.01 24.01
CA GLU A 465 -9.62 6.46 24.29
C GLU A 465 -9.43 6.89 25.77
N GLY A 466 -8.33 6.48 26.36
CA GLY A 466 -8.01 6.77 27.76
C GLY A 466 -8.80 5.97 28.80
N LYS A 467 -9.76 5.12 28.41
CA LYS A 467 -10.50 4.24 29.34
C LYS A 467 -9.72 2.95 29.58
N ASN A 468 -9.96 2.35 30.76
CA ASN A 468 -9.40 1.01 31.02
C ASN A 468 -10.14 -0.02 30.17
N THR A 469 -9.53 -0.46 29.08
CA THR A 469 -10.11 -1.39 28.10
C THR A 469 -9.47 -2.78 28.16
N ALA A 470 -8.64 -3.05 29.17
CA ALA A 470 -8.04 -4.36 29.37
C ALA A 470 -9.09 -5.40 29.83
N GLY A 471 -9.13 -6.54 29.14
CA GLY A 471 -9.93 -7.69 29.50
C GLY A 471 -11.25 -7.86 28.75
N LEU A 472 -11.82 -9.07 28.87
CA LEU A 472 -13.03 -9.49 28.15
C LEU A 472 -14.27 -8.67 28.53
N GLY A 473 -14.38 -8.26 29.80
CA GLY A 473 -15.49 -7.44 30.31
C GLY A 473 -15.59 -6.09 29.62
N SER A 474 -14.45 -5.44 29.36
CA SER A 474 -14.39 -4.20 28.59
C SER A 474 -14.81 -4.42 27.13
N ALA A 475 -14.37 -5.50 26.49
CA ALA A 475 -14.80 -5.84 25.15
C ALA A 475 -16.32 -5.99 25.03
N ILE A 476 -16.95 -6.68 25.99
CA ILE A 476 -18.40 -6.84 26.03
C ILE A 476 -19.07 -5.49 26.31
N GLY A 477 -18.59 -4.72 27.29
CA GLY A 477 -19.17 -3.43 27.70
C GLY A 477 -19.14 -2.37 26.58
N TYR A 478 -18.13 -2.40 25.71
CA TYR A 478 -17.97 -1.42 24.61
C TYR A 478 -18.47 -1.91 23.24
N THR A 479 -19.08 -3.10 23.15
CA THR A 479 -19.56 -3.65 21.85
C THR A 479 -20.53 -2.70 21.15
N GLY A 480 -21.46 -2.05 21.90
CA GLY A 480 -22.37 -1.07 21.32
C GLY A 480 -21.65 0.14 20.71
N THR A 481 -20.59 0.63 21.36
CA THR A 481 -19.74 1.73 20.85
C THR A 481 -19.01 1.31 19.58
N VAL A 482 -18.47 0.09 19.54
CA VAL A 482 -17.83 -0.46 18.32
C VAL A 482 -18.81 -0.52 17.16
N ILE A 483 -20.01 -1.03 17.38
CA ILE A 483 -21.07 -1.11 16.35
C ILE A 483 -21.46 0.29 15.88
N SER A 484 -21.64 1.25 16.81
CA SER A 484 -21.95 2.65 16.47
C SER A 484 -20.82 3.27 15.62
N TYR A 485 -19.57 3.06 16.00
CA TYR A 485 -18.41 3.55 15.26
C TYR A 485 -18.34 2.97 13.84
N LEU A 486 -18.47 1.66 13.68
CA LEU A 486 -18.50 1.01 12.37
C LEU A 486 -19.67 1.51 11.50
N ASN A 487 -20.81 1.81 12.12
CA ASN A 487 -21.95 2.36 11.42
C ASN A 487 -21.70 3.80 10.93
N LYS A 488 -21.06 4.64 11.74
CA LYS A 488 -20.65 6.00 11.34
C LYS A 488 -19.66 5.98 10.17
N MET A 489 -18.72 5.03 10.17
CA MET A 489 -17.77 4.85 9.08
C MET A 489 -18.43 4.44 7.76
N GLY A 490 -19.62 3.92 7.80
CA GLY A 490 -20.40 3.61 6.63
C GLY A 490 -21.22 2.34 6.77
N PHE A 491 -22.50 2.51 7.00
CA PHE A 491 -23.45 1.42 7.13
C PHE A 491 -23.36 0.38 6.01
N LEU A 492 -23.27 0.84 4.75
CA LEU A 492 -23.16 -0.05 3.59
C LEU A 492 -21.81 -0.79 3.54
N THR A 493 -20.73 -0.22 4.06
CA THR A 493 -19.42 -0.88 4.12
C THR A 493 -19.35 -2.01 5.11
N VAL A 494 -20.23 -2.02 6.11
CA VAL A 494 -20.33 -3.08 7.13
C VAL A 494 -21.48 -4.04 6.82
N ILE A 495 -22.66 -3.53 6.56
CA ILE A 495 -23.88 -4.34 6.35
C ILE A 495 -23.81 -5.16 5.07
N ILE A 496 -23.35 -4.58 3.95
CA ILE A 496 -23.27 -5.35 2.69
C ILE A 496 -22.35 -6.59 2.82
N PRO A 497 -21.13 -6.52 3.38
CA PRO A 497 -20.34 -7.71 3.65
C PRO A 497 -21.06 -8.74 4.53
N CYS A 498 -21.78 -8.29 5.58
CA CYS A 498 -22.53 -9.19 6.45
C CYS A 498 -23.70 -9.87 5.71
N VAL A 499 -24.50 -9.11 4.98
CA VAL A 499 -25.60 -9.64 4.16
C VAL A 499 -25.07 -10.57 3.09
N LEU A 500 -23.98 -10.21 2.44
CA LEU A 500 -23.32 -11.05 1.43
C LEU A 500 -22.84 -12.36 2.04
N PHE A 501 -22.21 -12.31 3.22
CA PHE A 501 -21.76 -13.50 3.94
C PHE A 501 -22.92 -14.45 4.24
N PHE A 502 -23.96 -13.95 4.90
CA PHE A 502 -25.11 -14.78 5.26
C PHE A 502 -25.91 -15.23 4.04
N GLY A 503 -26.07 -14.37 3.04
CA GLY A 503 -26.75 -14.70 1.79
C GLY A 503 -26.00 -15.77 0.99
N LEU A 504 -24.68 -15.64 0.87
CA LEU A 504 -23.83 -16.64 0.21
C LEU A 504 -23.81 -17.95 1.00
N LEU A 505 -23.74 -17.88 2.33
CA LEU A 505 -23.77 -19.06 3.20
C LEU A 505 -25.08 -19.84 3.00
N ALA A 506 -26.22 -19.16 3.05
CA ALA A 506 -27.52 -19.75 2.83
C ALA A 506 -27.63 -20.36 1.42
N TYR A 507 -27.21 -19.62 0.40
CA TYR A 507 -27.23 -20.10 -1.00
C TYR A 507 -26.36 -21.34 -1.20
N GLU A 508 -25.13 -21.34 -0.70
CA GLU A 508 -24.19 -22.46 -0.86
C GLU A 508 -24.63 -23.69 -0.05
N ILE A 509 -25.22 -23.50 1.14
CA ILE A 509 -25.76 -24.61 1.95
C ILE A 509 -26.95 -25.28 1.26
N TRP A 510 -27.94 -24.49 0.83
CA TRP A 510 -29.20 -25.02 0.32
C TRP A 510 -29.16 -25.43 -1.13
N PHE A 511 -28.38 -24.76 -1.99
CA PHE A 511 -28.40 -24.98 -3.43
C PHE A 511 -27.11 -25.61 -4.00
N LYS A 512 -25.95 -25.29 -3.46
CA LYS A 512 -24.67 -25.70 -4.04
C LYS A 512 -23.86 -26.67 -3.16
N LYS A 513 -24.18 -26.79 -1.89
CA LYS A 513 -23.40 -27.56 -0.91
C LYS A 513 -21.91 -27.21 -0.89
N ASN A 514 -21.58 -25.95 -1.14
CA ASN A 514 -20.21 -25.46 -1.21
C ASN A 514 -20.05 -24.21 -0.33
N LEU A 515 -19.22 -24.31 0.69
CA LEU A 515 -19.07 -23.29 1.74
C LEU A 515 -17.81 -22.45 1.60
N TYR A 516 -16.93 -22.73 0.63
CA TYR A 516 -15.60 -22.10 0.64
C TYR A 516 -15.63 -20.58 0.49
N ARG A 517 -16.53 -20.00 -0.31
CA ARG A 517 -16.63 -18.55 -0.50
C ARG A 517 -17.14 -17.81 0.75
N PRO A 518 -18.28 -18.21 1.33
CA PRO A 518 -18.75 -17.55 2.56
C PRO A 518 -17.76 -17.71 3.72
N ILE A 519 -17.11 -18.87 3.86
CA ILE A 519 -16.12 -19.07 4.93
C ILE A 519 -14.85 -18.23 4.69
N LEU A 520 -14.49 -17.92 3.43
CA LEU A 520 -13.35 -17.06 3.12
C LEU A 520 -13.49 -15.63 3.69
N LEU A 521 -14.71 -15.13 3.93
CA LEU A 521 -14.94 -13.85 4.60
C LEU A 521 -14.41 -13.84 6.05
N ILE A 522 -14.35 -14.98 6.72
CA ILE A 522 -13.83 -15.10 8.08
C ILE A 522 -12.35 -14.69 8.13
N PRO A 523 -11.41 -15.34 7.41
CA PRO A 523 -10.02 -14.89 7.41
C PRO A 523 -9.84 -13.46 6.89
N PHE A 524 -10.65 -12.99 5.96
CA PHE A 524 -10.60 -11.61 5.47
C PHE A 524 -11.02 -10.58 6.51
N SER A 525 -11.80 -10.97 7.54
CA SER A 525 -12.16 -10.11 8.67
C SER A 525 -11.09 -10.07 9.78
N PHE A 526 -10.09 -10.95 9.78
CA PHE A 526 -9.10 -11.01 10.86
C PHE A 526 -8.30 -9.72 11.04
N PRO A 527 -7.83 -9.01 10.00
CA PRO A 527 -7.19 -7.72 10.19
C PRO A 527 -8.14 -6.68 10.83
N LEU A 528 -9.42 -6.67 10.46
CA LEU A 528 -10.43 -5.80 11.06
C LEU A 528 -10.57 -6.08 12.56
N ILE A 529 -10.74 -7.35 12.94
CA ILE A 529 -10.83 -7.75 14.34
C ILE A 529 -9.56 -7.33 15.09
N PHE A 530 -8.39 -7.62 14.54
CA PHE A 530 -7.10 -7.26 15.10
C PHE A 530 -6.98 -5.75 15.37
N ALA A 531 -7.44 -4.90 14.44
CA ALA A 531 -7.41 -3.44 14.59
C ALA A 531 -8.12 -2.95 15.84
N PHE A 532 -9.20 -3.64 16.26
CA PHE A 532 -9.99 -3.28 17.43
C PHE A 532 -9.49 -3.90 18.75
N TYR A 533 -8.65 -4.93 18.69
CA TYR A 533 -8.16 -5.64 19.88
C TYR A 533 -6.71 -5.37 20.22
N CYS A 534 -5.91 -4.94 19.27
CA CYS A 534 -4.46 -4.78 19.44
C CYS A 534 -3.99 -3.39 19.02
N GLN A 535 -3.17 -2.78 19.86
CA GLN A 535 -2.40 -1.60 19.52
C GLN A 535 -1.03 -2.03 18.96
N VAL A 536 -0.65 -1.52 17.79
CA VAL A 536 0.63 -1.82 17.13
C VAL A 536 1.58 -0.62 17.06
N SER A 537 1.11 0.58 17.32
CA SER A 537 1.86 1.82 17.27
C SER A 537 1.31 2.81 18.28
N LEU A 538 2.08 3.83 18.62
CA LEU A 538 1.57 4.98 19.37
C LEU A 538 0.52 5.74 18.57
N GLU A 539 0.70 5.81 17.25
CA GLU A 539 -0.22 6.46 16.34
C GLU A 539 -1.38 5.54 15.93
N VAL A 540 -2.60 5.98 16.22
CA VAL A 540 -3.84 5.22 15.95
C VAL A 540 -4.06 4.97 14.45
N LEU A 541 -3.61 5.88 13.58
CA LEU A 541 -3.76 5.77 12.13
C LEU A 541 -3.02 4.54 11.57
N ALA A 542 -2.00 4.05 12.27
CA ALA A 542 -1.34 2.78 11.92
C ALA A 542 -2.30 1.60 11.99
N ASN A 543 -3.23 1.59 12.97
CA ASN A 543 -4.24 0.56 13.12
C ASN A 543 -5.36 0.66 12.08
N HIS A 544 -5.68 1.84 11.57
CA HIS A 544 -6.67 2.01 10.51
C HIS A 544 -6.29 1.24 9.23
N LYS A 545 -5.01 1.01 8.97
CA LYS A 545 -4.54 0.22 7.81
C LYS A 545 -5.05 -1.22 7.84
N PHE A 546 -5.22 -1.83 9.02
CA PHE A 546 -5.79 -3.17 9.13
C PHE A 546 -7.28 -3.20 8.76
N ILE A 547 -8.03 -2.16 9.15
CA ILE A 547 -9.43 -2.00 8.77
C ILE A 547 -9.52 -1.86 7.24
N GLN A 548 -8.66 -1.03 6.65
CA GLN A 548 -8.62 -0.83 5.20
C GLN A 548 -8.31 -2.12 4.44
N VAL A 549 -7.33 -2.91 4.88
CA VAL A 549 -7.01 -4.18 4.23
C VAL A 549 -8.21 -5.12 4.25
N SER A 550 -8.91 -5.26 5.39
CA SER A 550 -10.13 -6.07 5.45
C SER A 550 -11.21 -5.54 4.49
N PHE A 551 -11.43 -4.23 4.46
CA PHE A 551 -12.43 -3.64 3.58
C PHE A 551 -12.09 -3.78 2.09
N ILE A 552 -10.81 -3.68 1.72
CA ILE A 552 -10.36 -3.96 0.35
C ILE A 552 -10.63 -5.43 -0.03
N LEU A 553 -10.43 -6.36 0.89
CA LEU A 553 -10.74 -7.76 0.66
C LEU A 553 -12.26 -8.01 0.58
N PHE A 554 -13.07 -7.28 1.35
CA PHE A 554 -14.53 -7.31 1.24
C PHE A 554 -15.03 -6.71 -0.08
N ASP A 555 -14.34 -5.71 -0.63
CA ASP A 555 -14.68 -5.12 -1.94
C ASP A 555 -14.67 -6.17 -3.07
N ILE A 556 -13.89 -7.23 -2.95
CA ILE A 556 -13.90 -8.36 -3.89
C ILE A 556 -15.29 -9.01 -3.94
N PHE A 557 -15.89 -9.24 -2.78
CA PHE A 557 -17.23 -9.84 -2.66
C PHE A 557 -18.33 -8.86 -3.01
N ILE A 558 -18.19 -7.59 -2.60
CA ILE A 558 -19.14 -6.52 -2.94
C ILE A 558 -19.16 -6.29 -4.46
N ALA A 559 -17.99 -6.22 -5.10
CA ALA A 559 -17.89 -6.12 -6.56
C ALA A 559 -18.53 -7.33 -7.26
N GLY A 560 -18.29 -8.52 -6.72
CA GLY A 560 -18.90 -9.76 -7.20
C GLY A 560 -20.44 -9.75 -7.06
N PHE A 561 -20.95 -9.27 -5.94
CA PHE A 561 -22.39 -9.12 -5.70
C PHE A 561 -23.03 -8.12 -6.69
N LEU A 562 -22.43 -6.93 -6.82
CA LEU A 562 -22.91 -5.92 -7.76
C LEU A 562 -22.86 -6.41 -9.22
N ALA A 563 -21.78 -7.10 -9.60
CA ALA A 563 -21.65 -7.70 -10.93
C ALA A 563 -22.68 -8.81 -11.20
N ASN A 564 -23.03 -9.61 -10.20
CA ASN A 564 -24.09 -10.60 -10.30
C ASN A 564 -25.48 -9.96 -10.38
N LEU A 565 -25.70 -8.88 -9.65
CA LEU A 565 -26.92 -8.11 -9.71
C LEU A 565 -27.14 -7.52 -11.12
N LEU A 566 -26.10 -6.92 -11.73
CA LEU A 566 -26.14 -6.43 -13.12
C LEU A 566 -26.39 -7.56 -14.14
N ALA A 567 -25.89 -8.75 -13.89
CA ALA A 567 -26.03 -9.90 -14.78
C ALA A 567 -27.29 -10.75 -14.50
N LEU A 568 -28.11 -10.40 -13.52
CA LEU A 568 -29.28 -11.18 -13.09
C LEU A 568 -30.21 -11.55 -14.25
N PRO A 569 -30.62 -10.63 -15.16
CA PRO A 569 -31.50 -10.95 -16.28
C PRO A 569 -30.87 -11.93 -17.28
N ILE A 570 -29.55 -11.79 -17.53
CA ILE A 570 -28.80 -12.65 -18.46
C ILE A 570 -28.74 -14.08 -17.90
N GLY A 571 -28.44 -14.23 -16.62
CA GLY A 571 -28.40 -15.53 -15.96
C GLY A 571 -29.75 -16.27 -15.96
N ILE A 572 -30.85 -15.54 -15.87
CA ILE A 572 -32.19 -16.11 -15.99
C ILE A 572 -32.43 -16.60 -17.43
N LYS A 573 -32.06 -15.81 -18.44
CA LYS A 573 -32.20 -16.17 -19.86
C LYS A 573 -31.37 -17.42 -20.20
N GLU A 574 -30.10 -17.48 -19.80
CA GLU A 574 -29.22 -18.62 -20.05
C GLU A 574 -29.75 -19.91 -19.44
N ARG A 575 -30.35 -19.87 -18.25
CA ARG A 575 -30.99 -21.04 -17.63
C ARG A 575 -32.21 -21.51 -18.38
N VAL A 576 -33.00 -20.62 -18.91
CA VAL A 576 -34.20 -20.95 -19.73
C VAL A 576 -33.78 -21.59 -21.06
N GLU A 577 -32.71 -21.07 -21.70
CA GLU A 577 -32.20 -21.62 -22.96
C GLU A 577 -31.50 -22.99 -22.76
N ALA A 578 -30.78 -23.19 -21.64
CA ALA A 578 -30.10 -24.45 -21.32
C ALA A 578 -31.07 -25.57 -20.87
N SER A 579 -32.22 -25.22 -20.33
CA SER A 579 -33.15 -26.19 -19.81
C SER A 579 -34.00 -26.89 -20.88
N GLY A 580 -33.96 -26.48 -22.18
CA GLY A 580 -34.59 -27.17 -23.35
C GLY A 580 -35.78 -28.08 -23.11
N GLU A 581 -36.08 -28.40 -21.86
CA GLU A 581 -37.17 -29.23 -21.37
C GLU A 581 -38.31 -28.37 -20.82
N LYS A 582 -39.53 -28.69 -21.25
CA LYS A 582 -40.77 -28.19 -20.67
C LYS A 582 -40.75 -28.46 -19.15
N THR A 583 -40.47 -27.45 -18.38
CA THR A 583 -40.33 -27.51 -16.92
C THR A 583 -41.66 -27.86 -16.24
N GLN A 584 -41.75 -29.06 -15.70
CA GLN A 584 -42.53 -29.31 -14.51
C GLN A 584 -41.66 -28.94 -13.31
N SER A 585 -42.08 -27.93 -12.58
CA SER A 585 -41.61 -27.48 -11.27
C SER A 585 -40.93 -26.12 -11.20
N GLY A 586 -41.71 -25.14 -10.75
CA GLY A 586 -41.34 -24.10 -9.77
C GLY A 586 -40.26 -23.06 -10.09
N SER A 587 -39.63 -23.04 -11.25
CA SER A 587 -38.67 -22.02 -11.61
C SER A 587 -39.37 -20.82 -12.23
N ILE A 588 -39.12 -19.63 -11.68
CA ILE A 588 -39.62 -18.34 -12.19
C ILE A 588 -39.02 -18.12 -13.59
N VAL A 589 -39.79 -18.43 -14.63
CA VAL A 589 -39.46 -18.10 -16.03
C VAL A 589 -39.94 -16.68 -16.27
N LEU A 590 -39.00 -15.73 -16.37
CA LEU A 590 -39.37 -14.35 -16.77
C LEU A 590 -39.85 -14.34 -18.23
N PRO A 591 -41.08 -13.93 -18.52
CA PRO A 591 -41.53 -13.76 -19.89
C PRO A 591 -40.64 -12.72 -20.58
N LYS A 592 -40.43 -12.85 -21.91
CA LYS A 592 -39.64 -11.88 -22.71
C LYS A 592 -39.97 -10.42 -22.43
N LYS A 593 -41.23 -10.11 -22.13
CA LYS A 593 -41.71 -8.77 -21.76
C LYS A 593 -41.19 -8.25 -20.39
N ALA A 594 -40.78 -9.13 -19.48
CA ALA A 594 -40.27 -8.75 -18.16
C ALA A 594 -38.73 -8.63 -18.13
N PHE A 595 -38.02 -9.03 -19.19
CA PHE A 595 -36.56 -9.01 -19.24
C PHE A 595 -35.98 -7.61 -19.13
N ILE A 596 -36.47 -6.66 -19.98
CA ILE A 596 -36.00 -5.26 -19.99
C ILE A 596 -36.30 -4.54 -18.67
N PRO A 597 -37.56 -4.59 -18.12
CA PRO A 597 -37.82 -4.00 -16.80
C PRO A 597 -36.94 -4.57 -15.68
N THR A 598 -36.67 -5.88 -15.67
CA THR A 598 -35.81 -6.50 -14.69
C THR A 598 -34.33 -6.04 -14.83
N GLN A 599 -33.86 -5.87 -16.06
CA GLN A 599 -32.52 -5.36 -16.34
C GLN A 599 -32.38 -3.90 -15.88
N ILE A 600 -33.35 -3.07 -16.17
CA ILE A 600 -33.39 -1.67 -15.72
C ILE A 600 -33.44 -1.62 -14.19
N GLY A 601 -34.35 -2.38 -13.58
CA GLY A 601 -34.48 -2.44 -12.12
C GLY A 601 -33.17 -2.90 -11.42
N SER A 602 -32.53 -3.96 -11.92
CA SER A 602 -31.26 -4.44 -11.35
C SER A 602 -30.12 -3.42 -11.54
N ALA A 603 -30.09 -2.71 -12.67
CA ALA A 603 -29.11 -1.64 -12.90
C ALA A 603 -29.34 -0.44 -11.96
N ILE A 604 -30.58 -0.02 -11.75
CA ILE A 604 -30.93 1.06 -10.81
C ILE A 604 -30.50 0.70 -9.38
N VAL A 605 -30.84 -0.50 -8.91
CA VAL A 605 -30.43 -0.95 -7.57
C VAL A 605 -28.91 -1.02 -7.46
N CYS A 606 -28.22 -1.53 -8.48
CA CYS A 606 -26.76 -1.57 -8.49
C CYS A 606 -26.14 -0.16 -8.42
N LEU A 607 -26.65 0.79 -9.20
CA LEU A 607 -26.19 2.19 -9.19
C LEU A 607 -26.48 2.87 -7.86
N PHE A 608 -27.64 2.61 -7.26
CA PHE A 608 -27.99 3.15 -5.93
C PHE A 608 -27.03 2.64 -4.84
N LEU A 609 -26.76 1.34 -4.82
CA LEU A 609 -25.80 0.74 -3.88
C LEU A 609 -24.39 1.27 -4.11
N LEU A 610 -23.96 1.33 -5.37
CA LEU A 610 -22.63 1.85 -5.73
C LEU A 610 -22.50 3.33 -5.32
N PHE A 611 -23.52 4.15 -5.55
CA PHE A 611 -23.56 5.53 -5.11
C PHE A 611 -23.43 5.64 -3.59
N GLY A 612 -24.20 4.86 -2.83
CA GLY A 612 -24.11 4.84 -1.36
C GLY A 612 -22.72 4.47 -0.84
N LEU A 613 -22.02 3.57 -1.53
CA LEU A 613 -20.67 3.14 -1.16
C LEU A 613 -19.58 4.15 -1.56
N THR A 614 -19.78 4.93 -2.62
CA THR A 614 -18.70 5.69 -3.26
C THR A 614 -18.89 7.20 -3.23
N ALA A 615 -20.06 7.72 -2.85
CA ALA A 615 -20.35 9.15 -2.90
C ALA A 615 -19.37 10.01 -2.08
N THR A 616 -19.00 9.57 -0.88
CA THR A 616 -18.00 10.29 -0.07
C THR A 616 -16.64 10.27 -0.74
N GLY A 617 -16.16 9.13 -1.24
CA GLY A 617 -14.90 9.06 -1.97
C GLY A 617 -14.88 9.91 -3.25
N ILE A 618 -16.00 10.03 -3.95
CA ILE A 618 -16.14 10.96 -5.09
C ILE A 618 -16.03 12.41 -4.62
N SER A 619 -16.63 12.77 -3.49
CA SER A 619 -16.48 14.11 -2.91
C SER A 619 -15.04 14.41 -2.50
N GLU A 620 -14.32 13.41 -1.99
CA GLU A 620 -12.88 13.51 -1.68
C GLU A 620 -12.05 13.78 -2.94
N TRP A 621 -12.35 13.16 -4.06
CA TRP A 621 -11.70 13.47 -5.35
C TRP A 621 -11.97 14.92 -5.79
N CYS A 622 -13.15 15.45 -5.54
CA CYS A 622 -13.41 16.86 -5.76
C CYS A 622 -12.53 17.76 -4.89
N ILE A 623 -12.28 17.38 -3.63
CA ILE A 623 -11.40 18.12 -2.73
C ILE A 623 -9.96 18.14 -3.28
N TYR A 624 -9.41 17.02 -3.74
CA TYR A 624 -8.09 17.00 -4.37
C TYR A 624 -8.01 17.92 -5.59
N TYR A 625 -9.03 17.89 -6.43
CA TYR A 625 -9.11 18.78 -7.58
C TYR A 625 -9.12 20.26 -7.14
N ASN A 626 -9.92 20.61 -6.14
CA ASN A 626 -10.06 21.98 -5.67
C ASN A 626 -8.84 22.49 -4.93
N LEU A 627 -8.16 21.64 -4.13
CA LEU A 627 -6.95 22.01 -3.40
C LEU A 627 -5.88 22.58 -4.33
N ASN A 628 -5.70 22.02 -5.50
CA ASN A 628 -4.73 22.49 -6.47
C ASN A 628 -5.09 23.83 -7.13
N THR A 629 -6.34 24.27 -7.01
CA THR A 629 -6.78 25.58 -7.50
C THR A 629 -6.72 26.67 -6.43
N HIS A 630 -6.59 26.32 -5.15
CA HIS A 630 -6.47 27.24 -4.02
C HIS A 630 -5.01 27.48 -3.64
N LYS A 631 -4.63 28.74 -3.38
CA LYS A 631 -3.25 29.10 -2.98
C LYS A 631 -2.79 28.45 -1.67
N SER A 632 -3.73 28.12 -0.77
CA SER A 632 -3.47 27.46 0.51
C SER A 632 -3.61 25.94 0.45
N GLY A 633 -3.87 25.35 -0.72
CA GLY A 633 -4.16 23.95 -0.88
C GLY A 633 -2.95 23.06 -1.18
N TYR A 634 -1.75 23.62 -1.19
CA TYR A 634 -0.51 22.88 -1.48
C TYR A 634 0.68 23.47 -0.73
N VAL A 635 1.68 22.65 -0.50
CA VAL A 635 3.02 23.04 -0.06
C VAL A 635 3.93 23.02 -1.28
N GLU A 636 4.81 24.02 -1.41
CA GLU A 636 5.82 24.11 -2.47
C GLU A 636 7.19 23.78 -1.89
N LEU A 637 7.94 22.92 -2.57
CA LEU A 637 9.37 22.70 -2.35
C LEU A 637 10.12 23.31 -3.53
N HIS A 638 11.08 24.16 -3.23
CA HIS A 638 11.83 24.93 -4.23
C HIS A 638 13.06 24.13 -4.67
N THR A 639 13.03 23.55 -5.87
CA THR A 639 14.16 22.76 -6.40
C THR A 639 15.38 23.61 -6.77
N ASP A 640 15.23 24.91 -6.80
CA ASP A 640 16.29 25.92 -7.01
C ASP A 640 16.69 26.63 -5.69
N SER A 641 16.43 26.01 -4.55
CA SER A 641 16.82 26.51 -3.23
C SER A 641 18.33 26.70 -3.15
N LEU A 642 18.77 27.97 -3.02
CA LEU A 642 20.19 28.32 -2.87
C LEU A 642 20.80 27.69 -1.60
N VAL A 643 20.00 27.50 -0.55
CA VAL A 643 20.43 26.87 0.71
C VAL A 643 20.72 25.40 0.47
N ALA A 644 19.78 24.65 -0.16
CA ALA A 644 19.96 23.23 -0.45
C ALA A 644 21.16 23.02 -1.40
N ASP A 645 21.30 23.84 -2.43
CA ASP A 645 22.41 23.82 -3.37
C ASP A 645 23.77 24.04 -2.67
N TRP A 646 23.83 25.04 -1.78
CA TRP A 646 25.05 25.31 -1.02
C TRP A 646 25.42 24.13 -0.12
N VAL A 647 24.42 23.55 0.58
CA VAL A 647 24.60 22.42 1.48
C VAL A 647 25.16 21.22 0.71
N VAL A 648 24.60 20.87 -0.45
CA VAL A 648 25.11 19.76 -1.27
C VAL A 648 26.56 19.99 -1.69
N LYS A 649 26.93 21.22 -2.07
CA LYS A 649 28.27 21.52 -2.63
C LYS A 649 29.37 21.69 -1.58
N ASN A 650 29.01 22.06 -0.33
CA ASN A 650 30.00 22.50 0.67
C ASN A 650 30.02 21.64 1.94
N THR A 651 29.22 20.56 2.00
CA THR A 651 29.13 19.71 3.19
C THR A 651 29.20 18.23 2.83
N ASN A 652 29.64 17.41 3.79
CA ASN A 652 29.68 15.97 3.63
C ASN A 652 28.29 15.36 3.81
N GLU A 653 28.09 14.17 3.25
CA GLU A 653 26.82 13.42 3.34
C GLU A 653 26.45 13.06 4.79
N ASP A 654 27.45 12.89 5.67
CA ASP A 654 27.26 12.53 7.07
C ASP A 654 27.09 13.73 8.00
N ASP A 655 27.26 14.94 7.53
CA ASP A 655 27.14 16.14 8.37
C ASP A 655 25.69 16.32 8.84
N ILE A 656 25.54 16.56 10.15
CA ILE A 656 24.26 16.79 10.78
C ILE A 656 24.08 18.29 11.04
N PHE A 657 22.87 18.77 10.83
CA PHE A 657 22.50 20.17 10.97
C PHE A 657 21.59 20.41 12.18
N LEU A 658 21.85 21.46 12.93
CA LEU A 658 20.91 22.05 13.88
C LEU A 658 20.07 23.09 13.13
N THR A 659 18.77 22.88 13.05
CA THR A 659 17.85 23.67 12.22
C THR A 659 16.60 24.07 13.00
N PRO A 660 15.78 25.01 12.52
CA PRO A 660 14.42 25.20 13.05
C PRO A 660 13.63 23.89 12.99
N MET A 661 12.83 23.63 14.02
CA MET A 661 12.13 22.34 14.21
C MET A 661 11.03 22.09 13.16
N TRP A 662 10.38 23.16 12.65
CA TRP A 662 9.16 23.07 11.87
C TRP A 662 9.27 23.58 10.42
N SER A 663 10.44 23.98 9.93
CA SER A 663 10.60 24.68 8.65
C SER A 663 11.88 24.31 7.91
N THR A 664 12.02 23.05 7.54
CA THR A 664 13.23 22.56 6.86
C THR A 664 12.94 21.80 5.57
N ASP A 665 11.78 22.04 4.95
CA ASP A 665 11.31 21.21 3.83
C ASP A 665 12.22 21.27 2.60
N ASP A 666 12.61 22.48 2.16
CA ASP A 666 13.55 22.64 1.04
C ASP A 666 14.95 22.12 1.37
N PHE A 667 15.37 22.19 2.64
CA PHE A 667 16.65 21.66 3.09
C PHE A 667 16.75 20.16 2.82
N PHE A 668 15.67 19.40 3.01
CA PHE A 668 15.69 17.94 2.80
C PHE A 668 15.93 17.54 1.34
N LEU A 669 15.76 18.43 0.37
CA LEU A 669 16.17 18.19 -1.01
C LEU A 669 17.70 18.04 -1.15
N SER A 670 18.48 18.51 -0.18
CA SER A 670 19.93 18.30 -0.11
C SER A 670 20.33 16.88 0.29
N GLY A 671 19.39 16.06 0.75
CA GLY A 671 19.65 14.71 1.27
C GLY A 671 20.37 14.68 2.62
N ARG A 672 20.58 15.83 3.26
CA ARG A 672 21.25 15.92 4.57
C ARG A 672 20.26 15.68 5.71
N ARG A 673 20.81 15.40 6.88
CA ARG A 673 20.08 15.06 8.09
C ARG A 673 20.08 16.22 9.09
N VAL A 674 19.00 16.32 9.87
CA VAL A 674 18.92 17.27 10.96
C VAL A 674 18.99 16.56 12.30
N TYR A 675 19.48 17.27 13.33
CA TYR A 675 19.51 16.76 14.69
C TYR A 675 18.11 16.48 15.23
N TYR A 676 17.17 17.41 15.00
CA TYR A 676 15.78 17.30 15.41
C TYR A 676 14.87 18.14 14.52
N GLY A 677 13.95 17.51 13.81
CA GLY A 677 12.98 18.17 12.96
C GLY A 677 11.66 17.39 12.93
N TRP A 678 10.56 18.12 12.78
CA TRP A 678 9.21 17.53 12.71
C TRP A 678 8.99 16.43 13.75
N PRO A 679 8.91 16.76 15.05
CA PRO A 679 8.86 15.79 16.15
C PRO A 679 7.79 14.72 16.02
N TYR A 680 6.63 15.08 15.47
CA TYR A 680 5.51 14.16 15.24
C TYR A 680 5.93 12.91 14.43
N PHE A 681 6.74 13.07 13.40
CA PHE A 681 7.17 11.94 12.57
C PHE A 681 8.11 11.01 13.32
N ALA A 682 9.07 11.57 14.06
CA ALA A 682 9.98 10.78 14.88
C ALA A 682 9.24 10.07 16.02
N TRP A 683 8.31 10.76 16.69
CA TRP A 683 7.45 10.18 17.73
C TRP A 683 6.58 9.04 17.18
N SER A 684 5.92 9.24 16.04
CA SER A 684 5.07 8.21 15.44
C SER A 684 5.85 6.96 15.00
N ALA A 685 7.14 7.12 14.69
CA ALA A 685 8.07 6.03 14.40
C ALA A 685 8.62 5.33 15.66
N GLY A 686 8.42 5.92 16.85
CA GLY A 686 8.83 5.33 18.13
C GLY A 686 10.18 5.83 18.66
N HIS A 687 10.73 6.92 18.12
CA HIS A 687 11.95 7.56 18.65
C HIS A 687 11.67 8.30 19.97
N ASP A 688 12.70 8.44 20.81
CA ASP A 688 12.63 9.22 22.07
C ASP A 688 12.69 10.72 21.79
N THR A 689 11.54 11.26 21.43
CA THR A 689 11.41 12.70 21.12
C THR A 689 11.44 13.59 22.37
N GLU A 690 11.10 13.08 23.55
CA GLU A 690 11.07 13.86 24.80
C GLU A 690 12.49 14.24 25.22
N THR A 691 13.39 13.28 25.36
CA THR A 691 14.79 13.54 25.68
C THR A 691 15.46 14.39 24.59
N ARG A 692 15.17 14.09 23.31
CA ARG A 692 15.75 14.86 22.19
C ARG A 692 15.32 16.31 22.20
N GLN A 693 14.07 16.62 22.52
CA GLN A 693 13.56 17.98 22.59
C GLN A 693 14.24 18.81 23.70
N ILE A 694 14.44 18.21 24.88
CA ILE A 694 15.17 18.84 25.99
C ILE A 694 16.58 19.22 25.54
N ASN A 695 17.29 18.29 24.93
CA ASN A 695 18.65 18.52 24.44
C ASN A 695 18.69 19.54 23.30
N TYR A 696 17.69 19.53 22.41
CA TYR A 696 17.55 20.50 21.33
C TYR A 696 17.35 21.92 21.87
N GLN A 697 16.45 22.11 22.84
CA GLN A 697 16.22 23.41 23.47
C GLN A 697 17.45 23.91 24.19
N TRP A 698 18.17 23.04 24.90
CA TRP A 698 19.43 23.38 25.53
C TRP A 698 20.52 23.80 24.49
N LEU A 699 20.60 23.10 23.35
CA LEU A 699 21.50 23.53 22.26
C LEU A 699 21.12 24.89 21.69
N LEU A 700 19.83 25.24 21.59
CA LEU A 700 19.38 26.54 21.11
C LEU A 700 19.82 27.70 22.04
N THR A 701 19.99 27.44 23.35
CA THR A 701 20.56 28.43 24.28
C THR A 701 22.08 28.61 24.14
N GLY A 702 22.71 27.83 23.25
CA GLY A 702 24.17 27.72 23.21
C GLY A 702 24.74 26.97 24.42
N ALA A 703 24.11 25.91 24.87
CA ALA A 703 24.46 25.17 26.09
C ALA A 703 24.49 26.08 27.32
N ASN A 704 23.45 26.93 27.48
CA ASN A 704 23.36 27.99 28.49
C ASN A 704 24.53 28.98 28.40
N GLY A 705 25.04 29.26 27.19
CA GLY A 705 26.16 30.18 26.92
C GLY A 705 27.55 29.54 27.08
N ASN A 706 27.65 28.24 27.28
CA ASN A 706 28.92 27.53 27.44
C ASN A 706 29.42 26.96 26.08
N VAL A 707 30.37 27.62 25.46
CA VAL A 707 30.90 27.31 24.12
C VAL A 707 31.57 25.93 24.07
N ASP A 708 32.34 25.59 25.10
CA ASP A 708 33.09 24.33 25.13
C ASP A 708 32.16 23.15 25.27
N GLU A 709 31.14 23.28 26.11
CA GLU A 709 30.14 22.23 26.31
C GLU A 709 29.25 22.09 25.07
N PHE A 710 28.85 23.17 24.42
CA PHE A 710 28.14 23.20 23.15
C PHE A 710 28.93 22.42 22.07
N ARG A 711 30.22 22.79 21.88
CA ARG A 711 31.07 22.15 20.87
C ARG A 711 31.32 20.68 21.17
N ARG A 712 31.53 20.31 22.45
CA ARG A 712 31.69 18.93 22.85
C ARG A 712 30.48 18.09 22.47
N TYR A 713 29.28 18.54 22.85
CA TYR A 713 28.03 17.84 22.54
C TYR A 713 27.78 17.76 21.04
N CYS A 714 27.97 18.84 20.30
CA CYS A 714 27.85 18.84 18.85
C CYS A 714 28.80 17.81 18.20
N ASN A 715 30.03 17.72 18.67
CA ASN A 715 31.00 16.74 18.17
C ASN A 715 30.58 15.30 18.49
N GLU A 716 30.08 15.04 19.71
CA GLU A 716 29.56 13.74 20.12
C GLU A 716 28.36 13.30 19.26
N MET A 717 27.49 14.22 18.91
CA MET A 717 26.29 13.96 18.12
C MET A 717 26.50 14.12 16.61
N GLY A 718 27.69 14.50 16.15
CA GLY A 718 28.00 14.72 14.74
C GLY A 718 27.39 15.99 14.13
N ILE A 719 26.90 16.93 14.96
CA ILE A 719 26.38 18.24 14.52
C ILE A 719 27.54 19.10 14.05
N LYS A 720 27.55 19.45 12.78
CA LYS A 720 28.63 20.26 12.16
C LYS A 720 28.21 21.65 11.80
N TYR A 721 26.90 21.88 11.59
CA TYR A 721 26.36 23.15 11.15
C TYR A 721 25.13 23.57 11.94
N VAL A 722 24.94 24.87 12.07
CA VAL A 722 23.73 25.51 12.62
C VAL A 722 23.15 26.40 11.55
N ILE A 723 21.89 26.24 11.22
CA ILE A 723 21.15 27.11 10.31
C ILE A 723 20.40 28.15 11.14
N HIS A 724 20.80 29.41 11.03
CA HIS A 724 20.03 30.54 11.55
C HIS A 724 18.88 30.86 10.58
N SER A 725 17.67 31.04 11.12
CA SER A 725 16.49 31.47 10.38
C SER A 725 15.53 32.22 11.30
N SER A 726 14.73 33.13 10.72
CA SER A 726 13.62 33.77 11.44
C SER A 726 12.56 32.80 11.93
N ASP A 727 12.51 31.58 11.38
CA ASP A 727 11.54 30.57 11.74
C ASP A 727 11.65 30.04 13.18
N TYR A 728 12.83 30.24 13.82
CA TYR A 728 12.98 29.98 15.25
C TYR A 728 12.02 30.77 16.13
N TYR A 729 11.57 31.95 15.65
CA TYR A 729 10.66 32.81 16.38
C TYR A 729 9.19 32.44 16.21
N GLY A 730 8.88 31.41 15.42
CA GLY A 730 7.52 30.99 15.08
C GLY A 730 6.75 30.31 16.20
N THR A 731 7.43 29.59 17.11
CA THR A 731 6.81 28.84 18.22
C THR A 731 7.51 29.07 19.54
N GLY A 732 6.80 28.98 20.68
CA GLY A 732 7.38 29.05 22.02
C GLY A 732 8.38 27.93 22.31
N GLU A 733 8.28 26.78 21.62
CA GLU A 733 9.20 25.64 21.76
C GLU A 733 10.62 25.96 21.28
N THR A 734 10.78 26.93 20.39
CA THR A 734 12.08 27.39 19.87
C THR A 734 12.38 28.83 20.25
N LYS A 735 11.39 29.73 20.17
CA LYS A 735 11.53 31.19 20.41
C LYS A 735 12.15 31.51 21.77
N ASP A 736 11.68 30.84 22.83
CA ASP A 736 12.07 31.11 24.21
C ASP A 736 13.48 30.58 24.54
N PHE A 737 14.05 29.73 23.70
CA PHE A 737 15.37 29.09 23.89
C PHE A 737 16.43 29.62 22.91
N TYR A 738 16.02 30.16 21.75
CA TYR A 738 16.94 30.50 20.68
C TYR A 738 17.78 31.74 20.99
N ASN A 739 19.10 31.56 21.00
CA ASN A 739 20.09 32.62 21.28
C ASN A 739 20.95 32.92 20.04
N PRO A 740 20.49 33.77 19.10
CA PRO A 740 21.23 34.07 17.89
C PRO A 740 22.58 34.78 18.15
N GLU A 741 22.68 35.55 19.23
CA GLU A 741 23.92 36.28 19.58
C GLU A 741 25.03 35.28 19.95
N PHE A 742 24.68 34.21 20.63
CA PHE A 742 25.64 33.16 20.96
C PHE A 742 26.26 32.54 19.69
N PHE A 743 25.44 32.19 18.71
CA PHE A 743 25.90 31.58 17.46
C PHE A 743 26.75 32.54 16.64
N ALA A 744 26.32 33.78 16.49
CA ALA A 744 27.07 34.83 15.78
C ALA A 744 28.42 35.17 16.42
N ALA A 745 28.50 35.11 17.75
CA ALA A 745 29.73 35.44 18.47
C ALA A 745 30.76 34.28 18.53
N ASN A 746 30.29 33.01 18.52
CA ASN A 746 31.12 31.87 18.85
C ASN A 746 31.33 30.87 17.72
N LEU A 747 30.55 30.95 16.62
CA LEU A 747 30.65 30.05 15.47
C LEU A 747 31.14 30.81 14.24
N THR A 748 31.67 30.06 13.27
CA THR A 748 32.16 30.65 12.02
C THR A 748 31.02 30.75 10.99
N GLU A 749 30.66 31.94 10.56
CA GLU A 749 29.74 32.15 9.45
C GLU A 749 30.39 31.63 8.15
N VAL A 750 29.74 30.66 7.48
CA VAL A 750 30.23 30.05 6.23
C VAL A 750 29.36 30.35 5.03
N ALA A 751 28.11 30.76 5.24
CA ALA A 751 27.22 31.24 4.19
C ALA A 751 26.14 32.17 4.72
N ARG A 752 25.72 33.13 3.89
CA ARG A 752 24.60 34.06 4.15
C ARG A 752 23.78 34.22 2.88
N PHE A 753 22.47 34.17 3.01
CA PHE A 753 21.52 34.25 1.89
C PHE A 753 20.62 35.49 2.02
N ASP A 754 20.10 35.97 0.90
CA ASP A 754 19.27 37.18 0.84
C ASP A 754 17.94 37.05 1.61
N ASN A 755 17.45 35.85 1.85
CA ASN A 755 16.27 35.56 2.68
C ASN A 755 16.56 35.63 4.20
N GLY A 756 17.74 36.03 4.61
CA GLY A 756 18.15 36.15 6.01
C GLY A 756 18.65 34.83 6.64
N ILE A 757 18.69 33.75 5.91
CA ILE A 757 19.26 32.48 6.37
C ILE A 757 20.80 32.62 6.44
N VAL A 758 21.37 32.16 7.56
CA VAL A 758 22.83 32.14 7.77
C VAL A 758 23.23 30.73 8.20
N ILE A 759 24.31 30.21 7.63
CA ILE A 759 24.87 28.91 8.04
C ILE A 759 26.16 29.18 8.81
N TYR A 760 26.19 28.66 10.03
CA TYR A 760 27.37 28.65 10.89
C TYR A 760 27.98 27.25 10.95
N LYS A 761 29.30 27.19 10.94
CA LYS A 761 30.07 25.98 11.22
C LYS A 761 30.45 25.93 12.70
N VAL A 762 30.22 24.77 13.33
CA VAL A 762 30.49 24.52 14.76
C VAL A 762 32.00 24.44 15.06
#